data_a3d96042bad9d2d61ba9e4d4d10a6607
#
_entry.id   a3d96042bad9d2d61ba9e4d4d10a6607
#
_cell.length_a   1.000
_cell.length_b   1.000
_cell.length_c   1.000
_cell.angle_alpha   90.00
_cell.angle_beta   90.00
_cell.angle_gamma   90.00
#
_symmetry.space_group_name_H-M   'P 1'
#
loop_
_entity.id
_entity.type
_entity.pdbx_description
1 polymer ?
#
loop_
_entity_poly.entity_id
_entity_poly.type
_entity_poly.pdbx_seq_one_letter_code
_entity_poly.pdbx_strand_id
1 'polypeptide(L)'
;MPGETKGTRVIALVGPAGAGKTSLAEALLYASGTTDRQGSVANGTSIGDSSGEARDRGGSTETNLYNFTYLGEKFAIVDAPGSIGFSADAARGVAVADLAIVVVDPDPARAALAAPALRMLDEQGIPHLLFVNRIDQAHGRIRDLLTALQPMSVSPLIARQIPIREGEKVTGFVDVALERAFHYVPGKPSEQIALPPDLTDREAQARTQLLEQLADHDDTLLEQLLMDEVPESGTIFADLKRETSDNLGVSVLFGSAHNRWGIGRLLKALRHEAPGPEATASRLGVEAPALYAFKIFHGGSVGRLALARAIGGPVHESSDFKSSRGESGRLGALFTVQGDKTAKVSEAQNGDIVAVAKADGVHAGDWLGASKLPPPVELSLPSRNCALAIEPADRKDDVRLSGALARILEEDPSLSLEQDEASHEMRLRGVNDEHLKATLAKLKRRYGVEVKHHAPSIGYRESIRKPVTMKGRHKKQSGGHGQFGDVIIEIRPLGRGEGFNFDEKIHGGAIPKQWIPAVEQGVRDAMLKGPLGFTVVDVAVTLIDGSYHSVDSSELAFRLAGRIAMQEALAQAAAHLLEPVQKLVLVTPASSTSRVSSAVASRRGQMLGMGPRDGWTGWDRIEALIPESELDGLEAELRSLSQGLASYEAEFDHLAELNGHLADKVVQQNVAEPS
;
A
#
# COMPACT_ATOMS: atom_id res chain seq x y z
N MET A 1 -36.12 11.86 -21.28
CA MET A 1 -35.32 12.43 -20.20
C MET A 1 -34.57 11.28 -19.56
N PRO A 2 -33.24 11.34 -19.35
CA PRO A 2 -32.57 10.32 -18.56
C PRO A 2 -33.24 10.31 -17.19
N GLY A 3 -33.65 9.12 -16.70
CA GLY A 3 -34.27 9.00 -15.38
C GLY A 3 -33.34 9.60 -14.32
N GLU A 4 -33.88 10.43 -13.44
CA GLU A 4 -33.15 10.98 -12.30
C GLU A 4 -32.55 9.80 -11.51
N THR A 5 -31.24 9.72 -11.45
CA THR A 5 -30.55 8.74 -10.61
C THR A 5 -30.84 9.09 -9.16
N LYS A 6 -31.56 8.22 -8.46
CA LYS A 6 -31.89 8.44 -7.04
C LYS A 6 -30.68 8.12 -6.21
N GLY A 7 -29.91 9.12 -5.80
CA GLY A 7 -28.76 8.98 -4.91
C GLY A 7 -27.51 9.72 -5.39
N THR A 8 -26.45 9.63 -4.58
CA THR A 8 -25.16 10.26 -4.87
C THR A 8 -24.25 9.29 -5.61
N ARG A 9 -23.71 9.72 -6.74
CA ARG A 9 -22.68 8.95 -7.47
C ARG A 9 -21.31 9.21 -6.88
N VAL A 10 -20.60 8.16 -6.55
CA VAL A 10 -19.23 8.23 -6.02
C VAL A 10 -18.24 8.02 -7.15
N ILE A 11 -17.41 9.02 -7.39
CA ILE A 11 -16.37 9.03 -8.43
C ILE A 11 -15.01 8.92 -7.76
N ALA A 12 -14.25 7.87 -8.06
CA ALA A 12 -12.86 7.75 -7.60
C ALA A 12 -11.91 8.43 -8.60
N LEU A 13 -10.96 9.23 -8.11
CA LEU A 13 -9.85 9.73 -8.91
C LEU A 13 -8.61 8.91 -8.59
N VAL A 14 -8.11 8.16 -9.57
CA VAL A 14 -6.93 7.30 -9.44
C VAL A 14 -5.89 7.61 -10.51
N GLY A 15 -4.70 7.04 -10.40
CA GLY A 15 -3.62 7.23 -11.35
C GLY A 15 -2.33 7.74 -10.68
N PRO A 16 -1.24 7.92 -11.45
CA PRO A 16 0.09 8.17 -10.90
C PRO A 16 0.20 9.48 -10.12
N ALA A 17 1.22 9.54 -9.27
CA ALA A 17 1.60 10.77 -8.60
C ALA A 17 1.93 11.87 -9.62
N GLY A 18 1.46 13.09 -9.34
CA GLY A 18 1.70 14.24 -10.20
C GLY A 18 0.85 14.30 -11.47
N ALA A 19 -0.04 13.34 -11.77
CA ALA A 19 -0.96 13.41 -12.92
C ALA A 19 -2.02 14.52 -12.81
N GLY A 20 -2.23 15.08 -11.62
CA GLY A 20 -3.14 16.21 -11.39
C GLY A 20 -4.54 15.81 -10.96
N LYS A 21 -4.71 14.68 -10.23
CA LYS A 21 -5.99 14.20 -9.68
C LYS A 21 -6.67 15.25 -8.80
N THR A 22 -5.99 15.72 -7.75
CA THR A 22 -6.49 16.77 -6.86
C THR A 22 -6.80 18.07 -7.61
N SER A 23 -5.96 18.45 -8.59
CA SER A 23 -6.26 19.60 -9.46
C SER A 23 -7.50 19.39 -10.32
N LEU A 24 -7.77 18.14 -10.73
CA LEU A 24 -8.99 17.79 -11.46
C LEU A 24 -10.22 17.86 -10.53
N ALA A 25 -10.12 17.37 -9.30
CA ALA A 25 -11.18 17.53 -8.29
C ALA A 25 -11.54 19.00 -8.09
N GLU A 26 -10.53 19.86 -7.88
CA GLU A 26 -10.73 21.32 -7.72
C GLU A 26 -11.36 21.98 -8.97
N ALA A 27 -10.98 21.51 -10.16
CA ALA A 27 -11.57 22.01 -11.42
C ALA A 27 -13.04 21.59 -11.56
N LEU A 28 -13.41 20.37 -11.13
CA LEU A 28 -14.79 19.89 -11.13
C LEU A 28 -15.65 20.66 -10.11
N LEU A 29 -15.14 20.92 -8.90
CA LEU A 29 -15.82 21.72 -7.88
C LEU A 29 -16.08 23.15 -8.36
N TYR A 30 -15.09 23.77 -8.99
CA TYR A 30 -15.24 25.10 -9.55
C TYR A 30 -16.24 25.13 -10.75
N ALA A 31 -16.11 24.19 -11.67
CA ALA A 31 -16.98 24.14 -12.85
C ALA A 31 -18.43 23.76 -12.54
N SER A 32 -18.69 23.07 -11.43
CA SER A 32 -20.05 22.79 -10.92
C SER A 32 -20.65 23.96 -10.15
N GLY A 33 -19.86 25.00 -9.84
CA GLY A 33 -20.30 26.15 -9.02
C GLY A 33 -20.30 25.87 -7.51
N THR A 34 -19.69 24.77 -7.08
CA THR A 34 -19.58 24.43 -5.65
C THR A 34 -18.61 25.36 -4.92
N THR A 35 -17.62 25.87 -5.63
CA THR A 35 -16.62 26.84 -5.12
C THR A 35 -16.55 28.07 -6.00
N ASP A 36 -16.33 29.24 -5.39
CA ASP A 36 -16.20 30.52 -6.10
C ASP A 36 -14.84 30.67 -6.82
N ARG A 37 -13.86 29.89 -6.40
CA ARG A 37 -12.51 29.85 -6.99
C ARG A 37 -11.98 28.41 -7.04
N GLN A 38 -11.17 28.14 -8.03
CA GLN A 38 -10.45 26.87 -8.13
C GLN A 38 -9.27 26.87 -7.15
N GLY A 39 -9.18 25.85 -6.30
CA GLY A 39 -8.03 25.64 -5.42
C GLY A 39 -6.78 25.20 -6.20
N SER A 40 -5.62 25.36 -5.59
CA SER A 40 -4.33 25.01 -6.17
C SER A 40 -3.47 24.25 -5.15
N VAL A 41 -3.04 23.05 -5.50
CA VAL A 41 -2.13 22.24 -4.68
C VAL A 41 -0.80 22.97 -4.51
N ALA A 42 -0.24 23.52 -5.60
CA ALA A 42 1.03 24.22 -5.57
C ALA A 42 1.03 25.46 -4.66
N ASN A 43 -0.13 26.13 -4.53
CA ASN A 43 -0.29 27.32 -3.66
C ASN A 43 -0.86 26.96 -2.28
N GLY A 44 -1.07 25.69 -1.97
CA GLY A 44 -1.66 25.23 -0.70
C GLY A 44 -3.09 25.72 -0.43
N THR A 45 -3.86 26.02 -1.50
CA THR A 45 -5.24 26.55 -1.43
C THR A 45 -6.30 25.54 -1.86
N SER A 46 -5.93 24.28 -2.12
CA SER A 46 -6.88 23.22 -2.39
C SER A 46 -7.73 22.90 -1.16
N ILE A 47 -8.97 22.47 -1.40
CA ILE A 47 -9.88 22.00 -0.33
C ILE A 47 -9.35 20.69 0.25
N GLY A 48 -8.84 19.79 -0.62
CA GLY A 48 -8.07 18.63 -0.20
C GLY A 48 -6.63 19.00 0.14
N ASP A 49 -5.83 17.99 0.49
CA ASP A 49 -4.43 18.15 0.87
C ASP A 49 -4.27 19.24 1.98
N SER A 50 -5.22 19.27 2.92
CA SER A 50 -5.24 20.24 4.01
C SER A 50 -4.23 19.93 5.11
N SER A 51 -3.74 18.67 5.19
CA SER A 51 -2.73 18.24 6.17
C SER A 51 -1.37 18.91 5.92
N GLY A 52 -0.62 19.12 7.00
CA GLY A 52 0.74 19.70 6.90
C GLY A 52 1.67 18.79 6.09
N GLU A 53 1.51 17.49 6.22
CA GLU A 53 2.29 16.45 5.51
C GLU A 53 2.08 16.53 3.99
N ALA A 54 0.82 16.68 3.55
CA ALA A 54 0.48 16.82 2.15
C ALA A 54 1.03 18.13 1.56
N ARG A 55 0.93 19.23 2.30
CA ARG A 55 1.44 20.56 1.87
C ARG A 55 2.95 20.58 1.75
N ASP A 56 3.67 20.04 2.75
CA ASP A 56 5.14 20.00 2.72
C ASP A 56 5.67 19.15 1.57
N ARG A 57 4.94 18.10 1.23
CA ARG A 57 5.26 17.19 0.14
C ARG A 57 4.84 17.72 -1.24
N GLY A 58 3.84 18.59 -1.29
CA GLY A 58 3.21 19.03 -2.54
C GLY A 58 2.38 17.93 -3.22
N GLY A 59 1.76 17.06 -2.41
CA GLY A 59 0.93 15.97 -2.91
C GLY A 59 0.24 15.18 -1.80
N SER A 60 -0.85 14.50 -2.16
CA SER A 60 -1.73 13.80 -1.23
C SER A 60 -1.02 12.67 -0.49
N THR A 61 -1.16 12.66 0.82
CA THR A 61 -0.72 11.59 1.74
C THR A 61 -1.89 10.81 2.31
N GLU A 62 -3.11 11.32 2.14
CA GLU A 62 -4.36 10.73 2.58
C GLU A 62 -5.44 10.92 1.52
N THR A 63 -6.52 10.15 1.61
CA THR A 63 -7.71 10.29 0.76
C THR A 63 -8.39 11.62 1.01
N ASN A 64 -8.65 12.37 -0.06
CA ASN A 64 -9.48 13.57 0.00
C ASN A 64 -10.90 13.25 -0.42
N LEU A 65 -11.88 13.86 0.25
CA LEU A 65 -13.31 13.70 -0.03
C LEU A 65 -13.92 15.05 -0.39
N TYR A 66 -14.71 15.03 -1.47
CA TYR A 66 -15.43 16.22 -1.94
C TYR A 66 -16.85 15.84 -2.34
N ASN A 67 -17.77 16.80 -2.18
CA ASN A 67 -19.15 16.67 -2.66
C ASN A 67 -19.48 17.85 -3.54
N PHE A 68 -20.22 17.62 -4.61
CA PHE A 68 -20.74 18.65 -5.48
C PHE A 68 -22.07 18.25 -6.13
N THR A 69 -22.78 19.26 -6.61
CA THR A 69 -24.00 19.06 -7.38
C THR A 69 -23.82 19.65 -8.78
N TYR A 70 -24.18 18.88 -9.80
CA TYR A 70 -24.13 19.36 -11.18
C TYR A 70 -25.45 19.08 -11.90
N LEU A 71 -26.13 20.15 -12.33
CA LEU A 71 -27.46 20.07 -13.01
C LEU A 71 -28.48 19.21 -12.25
N GLY A 72 -28.55 19.35 -10.94
CA GLY A 72 -29.49 18.66 -10.06
C GLY A 72 -29.05 17.29 -9.58
N GLU A 73 -27.97 16.71 -10.12
CA GLU A 73 -27.44 15.42 -9.70
C GLU A 73 -26.28 15.58 -8.72
N LYS A 74 -26.23 14.70 -7.70
CA LYS A 74 -25.24 14.72 -6.64
C LYS A 74 -24.06 13.80 -6.95
N PHE A 75 -22.88 14.27 -6.67
CA PHE A 75 -21.61 13.54 -6.83
C PHE A 75 -20.75 13.67 -5.57
N ALA A 76 -20.07 12.59 -5.23
CA ALA A 76 -18.97 12.60 -4.27
C ALA A 76 -17.69 12.15 -4.96
N ILE A 77 -16.55 12.76 -4.60
CA ILE A 77 -15.24 12.36 -5.12
C ILE A 77 -14.43 11.73 -4.00
N VAL A 78 -13.82 10.58 -4.30
CA VAL A 78 -12.75 9.94 -3.55
C VAL A 78 -11.46 10.19 -4.32
N ASP A 79 -10.68 11.19 -3.93
CA ASP A 79 -9.40 11.54 -4.57
C ASP A 79 -8.27 10.75 -3.90
N ALA A 80 -7.78 9.73 -4.60
CA ALA A 80 -6.79 8.80 -4.09
C ALA A 80 -5.36 9.36 -4.20
N PRO A 81 -4.49 9.18 -3.18
CA PRO A 81 -3.07 9.43 -3.32
C PRO A 81 -2.46 8.66 -4.49
N GLY A 82 -1.64 9.32 -5.30
CA GLY A 82 -1.04 8.69 -6.49
C GLY A 82 0.30 8.01 -6.23
N SER A 83 0.88 8.18 -5.04
CA SER A 83 2.11 7.50 -4.65
C SER A 83 1.78 6.17 -4.00
N ILE A 84 2.52 5.11 -4.37
CA ILE A 84 2.31 3.76 -3.86
C ILE A 84 2.40 3.71 -2.33
N GLY A 85 3.23 4.55 -1.71
CA GLY A 85 3.37 4.64 -0.25
C GLY A 85 2.08 5.00 0.48
N PHE A 86 1.11 5.62 -0.20
CA PHE A 86 -0.15 6.08 0.40
C PHE A 86 -1.39 5.49 -0.30
N SER A 87 -1.21 4.63 -1.31
CA SER A 87 -2.32 4.09 -2.11
C SER A 87 -3.31 3.25 -1.31
N ALA A 88 -2.85 2.59 -0.26
CA ALA A 88 -3.67 1.77 0.63
C ALA A 88 -4.76 2.58 1.35
N ASP A 89 -4.52 3.87 1.60
CA ASP A 89 -5.45 4.75 2.31
C ASP A 89 -6.79 4.92 1.55
N ALA A 90 -6.73 4.99 0.22
CA ALA A 90 -7.93 5.15 -0.62
C ALA A 90 -8.50 3.83 -1.15
N ALA A 91 -7.77 2.74 -1.09
CA ALA A 91 -8.11 1.51 -1.81
C ALA A 91 -9.54 1.01 -1.52
N ARG A 92 -9.97 1.04 -0.24
CA ARG A 92 -11.33 0.64 0.15
C ARG A 92 -12.41 1.59 -0.36
N GLY A 93 -12.12 2.91 -0.36
CA GLY A 93 -13.04 3.91 -0.90
C GLY A 93 -13.20 3.80 -2.42
N VAL A 94 -12.11 3.48 -3.13
CA VAL A 94 -12.12 3.21 -4.58
C VAL A 94 -12.92 1.96 -4.90
N ALA A 95 -12.76 0.88 -4.12
CA ALA A 95 -13.45 -0.39 -4.33
C ALA A 95 -14.98 -0.27 -4.31
N VAL A 96 -15.52 0.69 -3.58
CA VAL A 96 -16.96 0.96 -3.50
C VAL A 96 -17.42 2.15 -4.35
N ALA A 97 -16.57 2.69 -5.23
CA ALA A 97 -16.99 3.76 -6.16
C ALA A 97 -17.91 3.24 -7.27
N ASP A 98 -18.72 4.15 -7.83
CA ASP A 98 -19.58 3.85 -8.97
C ASP A 98 -18.81 3.90 -10.28
N LEU A 99 -17.88 4.84 -10.37
CA LEU A 99 -17.01 5.03 -11.51
C LEU A 99 -15.64 5.51 -11.03
N ALA A 100 -14.57 5.07 -11.67
CA ALA A 100 -13.24 5.64 -11.48
C ALA A 100 -12.82 6.48 -12.70
N ILE A 101 -12.08 7.56 -12.45
CA ILE A 101 -11.38 8.33 -13.48
C ILE A 101 -9.89 8.07 -13.30
N VAL A 102 -9.30 7.38 -14.27
CA VAL A 102 -7.84 7.20 -14.31
C VAL A 102 -7.21 8.43 -14.95
N VAL A 103 -6.59 9.27 -14.14
CA VAL A 103 -5.96 10.51 -14.61
C VAL A 103 -4.54 10.22 -15.05
N VAL A 104 -4.22 10.50 -16.31
CA VAL A 104 -2.93 10.22 -16.91
C VAL A 104 -2.30 11.48 -17.52
N ASP A 105 -0.98 11.44 -17.67
CA ASP A 105 -0.20 12.46 -18.34
C ASP A 105 -0.25 12.23 -19.87
N PRO A 106 -0.17 13.26 -20.70
CA PRO A 106 -0.22 13.12 -22.17
C PRO A 106 1.05 12.52 -22.80
N ASP A 107 2.09 12.26 -22.02
CA ASP A 107 3.36 11.70 -22.48
C ASP A 107 3.30 10.16 -22.56
N PRO A 108 3.45 9.55 -23.78
CA PRO A 108 3.47 8.10 -23.94
C PRO A 108 4.57 7.39 -23.11
N ALA A 109 5.70 8.04 -22.85
CA ALA A 109 6.78 7.49 -22.04
C ALA A 109 6.38 7.28 -20.56
N ARG A 110 5.30 7.93 -20.13
CA ARG A 110 4.74 7.81 -18.78
C ARG A 110 3.50 6.91 -18.70
N ALA A 111 3.08 6.33 -19.82
CA ALA A 111 1.88 5.47 -19.88
C ALA A 111 1.94 4.32 -18.87
N ALA A 112 3.11 3.67 -18.69
CA ALA A 112 3.30 2.56 -17.77
C ALA A 112 2.93 2.90 -16.31
N LEU A 113 2.99 4.18 -15.92
CA LEU A 113 2.61 4.62 -14.58
C LEU A 113 1.12 4.42 -14.27
N ALA A 114 0.26 4.27 -15.28
CA ALA A 114 -1.17 4.01 -15.10
C ALA A 114 -1.48 2.53 -14.82
N ALA A 115 -0.56 1.61 -15.13
CA ALA A 115 -0.80 0.18 -15.06
C ALA A 115 -1.31 -0.32 -13.70
N PRO A 116 -0.75 0.07 -12.55
CA PRO A 116 -1.27 -0.39 -11.25
C PRO A 116 -2.72 0.03 -11.00
N ALA A 117 -3.10 1.25 -11.41
CA ALA A 117 -4.46 1.75 -11.23
C ALA A 117 -5.44 1.02 -12.16
N LEU A 118 -5.11 0.88 -13.44
CA LEU A 118 -5.95 0.15 -14.41
C LEU A 118 -6.17 -1.29 -13.97
N ARG A 119 -5.10 -2.00 -13.60
CA ARG A 119 -5.20 -3.39 -13.13
C ARG A 119 -6.07 -3.54 -11.88
N MET A 120 -5.89 -2.68 -10.91
CA MET A 120 -6.73 -2.69 -9.70
C MET A 120 -8.22 -2.53 -10.04
N LEU A 121 -8.55 -1.65 -10.99
CA LEU A 121 -9.93 -1.42 -11.40
C LEU A 121 -10.49 -2.61 -12.17
N ASP A 122 -9.72 -3.18 -13.10
CA ASP A 122 -10.09 -4.36 -13.87
C ASP A 122 -10.32 -5.58 -12.96
N GLU A 123 -9.41 -5.86 -12.03
CA GLU A 123 -9.49 -6.98 -11.08
C GLU A 123 -10.71 -6.88 -10.15
N GLN A 124 -11.14 -5.67 -9.80
CA GLN A 124 -12.29 -5.43 -8.95
C GLN A 124 -13.59 -5.17 -9.72
N GLY A 125 -13.54 -5.21 -11.05
CA GLY A 125 -14.69 -4.94 -11.92
C GLY A 125 -15.27 -3.54 -11.72
N ILE A 126 -14.41 -2.53 -11.43
CA ILE A 126 -14.88 -1.15 -11.22
C ILE A 126 -14.98 -0.43 -12.56
N PRO A 127 -16.18 0.06 -12.93
CA PRO A 127 -16.34 0.89 -14.11
C PRO A 127 -15.39 2.08 -14.12
N HIS A 128 -14.73 2.34 -15.26
CA HIS A 128 -13.77 3.43 -15.29
C HIS A 128 -13.65 4.10 -16.68
N LEU A 129 -13.13 5.31 -16.66
CA LEU A 129 -12.74 6.06 -17.85
C LEU A 129 -11.34 6.64 -17.67
N LEU A 130 -10.67 6.97 -18.77
CA LEU A 130 -9.40 7.66 -18.80
C LEU A 130 -9.60 9.16 -19.01
N PHE A 131 -8.90 9.98 -18.24
CA PHE A 131 -8.79 11.41 -18.46
C PHE A 131 -7.33 11.80 -18.68
N VAL A 132 -6.98 12.11 -19.94
CA VAL A 132 -5.65 12.62 -20.31
C VAL A 132 -5.59 14.08 -19.89
N ASN A 133 -4.96 14.36 -18.76
CA ASN A 133 -4.80 15.70 -18.22
C ASN A 133 -3.62 16.43 -18.88
N ARG A 134 -3.50 17.73 -18.66
CA ARG A 134 -2.41 18.58 -19.20
C ARG A 134 -2.29 18.53 -20.72
N ILE A 135 -3.40 18.48 -21.43
CA ILE A 135 -3.42 18.44 -22.89
C ILE A 135 -2.73 19.68 -23.52
N ASP A 136 -2.64 20.77 -22.77
CA ASP A 136 -1.89 21.99 -23.11
C ASP A 136 -0.37 21.76 -23.21
N GLN A 137 0.13 20.68 -22.58
CA GLN A 137 1.54 20.28 -22.60
C GLN A 137 1.80 19.05 -23.48
N ALA A 138 0.78 18.60 -24.23
CA ALA A 138 0.89 17.40 -25.05
C ALA A 138 1.81 17.63 -26.27
N HIS A 139 2.94 16.96 -26.27
CA HIS A 139 3.82 16.81 -27.42
C HIS A 139 3.55 15.46 -28.10
N GLY A 140 3.43 15.43 -29.43
CA GLY A 140 3.13 14.18 -30.12
C GLY A 140 1.63 13.87 -30.28
N ARG A 141 1.33 12.68 -30.75
CA ARG A 141 -0.05 12.27 -31.09
C ARG A 141 -0.72 11.56 -29.94
N ILE A 142 -1.98 11.89 -29.65
CA ILE A 142 -2.77 11.16 -28.63
C ILE A 142 -2.90 9.67 -28.98
N ARG A 143 -2.92 9.31 -30.28
CA ARG A 143 -2.92 7.90 -30.71
C ARG A 143 -1.71 7.12 -30.17
N ASP A 144 -0.53 7.73 -30.11
CA ASP A 144 0.68 7.06 -29.62
C ASP A 144 0.56 6.78 -28.11
N LEU A 145 -0.05 7.70 -27.35
CA LEU A 145 -0.38 7.49 -25.94
C LEU A 145 -1.40 6.33 -25.76
N LEU A 146 -2.47 6.31 -26.57
CA LEU A 146 -3.48 5.23 -26.49
C LEU A 146 -2.87 3.87 -26.86
N THR A 147 -2.00 3.82 -27.86
CA THR A 147 -1.25 2.61 -28.22
C THR A 147 -0.35 2.14 -27.06
N ALA A 148 0.27 3.06 -26.34
CA ALA A 148 1.09 2.73 -25.17
C ALA A 148 0.27 2.30 -23.95
N LEU A 149 -0.95 2.83 -23.77
CA LEU A 149 -1.85 2.48 -22.66
C LEU A 149 -2.64 1.18 -22.89
N GLN A 150 -2.99 0.85 -24.14
CA GLN A 150 -3.86 -0.28 -24.47
C GLN A 150 -3.37 -1.63 -23.87
N PRO A 151 -2.06 -1.97 -23.87
CA PRO A 151 -1.60 -3.23 -23.26
C PRO A 151 -1.83 -3.33 -21.75
N MET A 152 -2.14 -2.23 -21.07
CA MET A 152 -2.36 -2.15 -19.62
C MET A 152 -3.83 -2.22 -19.23
N SER A 153 -4.74 -2.03 -20.19
CA SER A 153 -6.20 -2.13 -20.04
C SER A 153 -6.68 -3.46 -20.59
N VAL A 154 -7.55 -4.14 -19.86
CA VAL A 154 -8.22 -5.37 -20.33
C VAL A 154 -9.20 -5.04 -21.43
N SER A 155 -9.96 -3.96 -21.26
CA SER A 155 -10.96 -3.52 -22.23
C SER A 155 -10.38 -2.54 -23.25
N PRO A 156 -10.94 -2.46 -24.46
CA PRO A 156 -10.50 -1.54 -25.50
C PRO A 156 -10.64 -0.06 -25.07
N LEU A 157 -9.63 0.73 -25.39
CA LEU A 157 -9.66 2.17 -25.16
C LEU A 157 -10.42 2.88 -26.28
N ILE A 158 -11.50 3.57 -25.95
CA ILE A 158 -12.42 4.23 -26.87
C ILE A 158 -12.07 5.72 -26.96
N ALA A 159 -11.46 6.16 -28.05
CA ALA A 159 -11.15 7.56 -28.27
C ALA A 159 -12.43 8.37 -28.51
N ARG A 160 -12.82 9.22 -27.56
CA ARG A 160 -14.01 10.07 -27.63
C ARG A 160 -13.77 11.42 -28.28
N GLN A 161 -12.53 11.81 -28.44
CA GLN A 161 -12.15 13.15 -28.86
C GLN A 161 -10.95 13.12 -29.80
N ILE A 162 -10.96 14.03 -30.80
CA ILE A 162 -9.84 14.31 -31.69
C ILE A 162 -9.29 15.68 -31.31
N PRO A 163 -7.98 15.84 -31.01
CA PRO A 163 -7.41 17.15 -30.73
C PRO A 163 -7.35 18.03 -32.00
N ILE A 164 -7.81 19.27 -31.85
CA ILE A 164 -7.58 20.35 -32.83
C ILE A 164 -6.24 21.00 -32.49
N ARG A 165 -5.37 21.17 -33.47
CA ARG A 165 -4.01 21.69 -33.24
C ARG A 165 -3.72 22.89 -34.13
N GLU A 166 -3.02 23.86 -33.55
CA GLU A 166 -2.34 24.93 -34.27
C GLU A 166 -0.83 24.76 -34.07
N GLY A 167 -0.16 24.23 -35.09
CA GLY A 167 1.20 23.74 -34.97
C GLY A 167 1.31 22.56 -33.97
N GLU A 168 2.13 22.70 -32.94
CA GLU A 168 2.28 21.68 -31.89
C GLU A 168 1.26 21.81 -30.75
N LYS A 169 0.59 22.96 -30.63
CA LYS A 169 -0.33 23.24 -29.54
C LYS A 169 -1.72 22.67 -29.78
N VAL A 170 -2.31 22.06 -28.78
CA VAL A 170 -3.72 21.66 -28.79
C VAL A 170 -4.56 22.87 -28.38
N THR A 171 -5.44 23.32 -29.29
CA THR A 171 -6.30 24.50 -29.12
C THR A 171 -7.78 24.16 -28.97
N GLY A 172 -8.16 22.89 -29.17
CA GLY A 172 -9.54 22.46 -29.08
C GLY A 172 -9.68 20.96 -29.28
N PHE A 173 -10.91 20.51 -29.47
CA PHE A 173 -11.22 19.13 -29.77
C PHE A 173 -12.48 18.97 -30.61
N VAL A 174 -12.55 17.88 -31.36
CA VAL A 174 -13.78 17.39 -31.96
C VAL A 174 -14.30 16.25 -31.07
N ASP A 175 -15.55 16.35 -30.63
CA ASP A 175 -16.25 15.26 -29.93
C ASP A 175 -16.86 14.33 -30.97
N VAL A 176 -16.32 13.13 -31.07
CA VAL A 176 -16.66 12.11 -32.08
C VAL A 176 -18.10 11.59 -31.93
N ALA A 177 -18.60 11.47 -30.70
CA ALA A 177 -19.96 11.03 -30.44
C ALA A 177 -21.02 12.10 -30.76
N LEU A 178 -20.65 13.38 -30.62
CA LEU A 178 -21.54 14.53 -30.88
C LEU A 178 -21.36 15.12 -32.27
N GLU A 179 -20.28 14.79 -33.02
CA GLU A 179 -19.92 15.39 -34.29
C GLU A 179 -19.77 16.93 -34.18
N ARG A 180 -19.18 17.41 -33.07
CA ARG A 180 -19.07 18.84 -32.77
C ARG A 180 -17.64 19.21 -32.43
N ALA A 181 -17.19 20.30 -32.99
CA ALA A 181 -15.87 20.88 -32.69
C ALA A 181 -16.00 21.96 -31.62
N PHE A 182 -14.98 22.01 -30.74
CA PHE A 182 -14.90 22.97 -29.66
C PHE A 182 -13.49 23.58 -29.60
N HIS A 183 -13.45 24.88 -29.39
CA HIS A 183 -12.20 25.62 -29.15
C HIS A 183 -12.04 25.91 -27.66
N TYR A 184 -10.82 25.75 -27.13
CA TYR A 184 -10.49 26.07 -25.74
C TYR A 184 -10.35 27.58 -25.54
N VAL A 185 -11.08 28.15 -24.60
CA VAL A 185 -11.01 29.56 -24.25
C VAL A 185 -10.39 29.70 -22.86
N PRO A 186 -9.30 30.44 -22.68
CA PRO A 186 -8.70 30.64 -21.37
C PRO A 186 -9.70 31.18 -20.34
N GLY A 187 -9.84 30.47 -19.23
CA GLY A 187 -10.71 30.89 -18.12
C GLY A 187 -12.22 30.79 -18.35
N LYS A 188 -12.66 30.28 -19.51
CA LYS A 188 -14.08 30.13 -19.86
C LYS A 188 -14.38 28.68 -20.31
N PRO A 189 -15.66 28.25 -20.35
CA PRO A 189 -16.04 27.02 -21.01
C PRO A 189 -15.60 27.03 -22.49
N SER A 190 -15.33 25.83 -23.04
CA SER A 190 -14.98 25.67 -24.46
C SER A 190 -16.12 26.14 -25.34
N GLU A 191 -15.81 26.88 -26.39
CA GLU A 191 -16.80 27.42 -27.35
C GLU A 191 -16.96 26.48 -28.54
N GLN A 192 -18.22 26.20 -28.93
CA GLN A 192 -18.50 25.41 -30.13
C GLN A 192 -18.12 26.19 -31.37
N ILE A 193 -17.39 25.53 -32.29
CA ILE A 193 -16.96 26.08 -33.57
C ILE A 193 -17.44 25.16 -34.72
N ALA A 194 -17.32 25.65 -35.96
CA ALA A 194 -17.49 24.77 -37.11
C ALA A 194 -16.39 23.73 -37.17
N LEU A 195 -16.70 22.53 -37.68
CA LEU A 195 -15.70 21.47 -37.84
C LEU A 195 -14.62 21.98 -38.85
N PRO A 196 -13.32 21.96 -38.43
CA PRO A 196 -12.25 22.35 -39.34
C PRO A 196 -12.22 21.43 -40.58
N PRO A 197 -12.14 21.98 -41.78
CA PRO A 197 -12.19 21.20 -43.05
C PRO A 197 -11.11 20.13 -43.17
N ASP A 198 -9.94 20.37 -42.58
CA ASP A 198 -8.78 19.46 -42.56
C ASP A 198 -8.98 18.27 -41.57
N LEU A 199 -9.99 18.32 -40.73
CA LEU A 199 -10.33 17.25 -39.78
C LEU A 199 -11.57 16.43 -40.17
N THR A 200 -12.28 16.78 -41.28
CA THR A 200 -13.52 16.11 -41.69
C THR A 200 -13.31 14.61 -41.94
N ASP A 201 -12.30 14.25 -42.75
CA ASP A 201 -12.03 12.84 -43.05
C ASP A 201 -11.56 12.07 -41.82
N ARG A 202 -10.80 12.73 -40.93
CA ARG A 202 -10.31 12.13 -39.71
C ARG A 202 -11.42 11.95 -38.67
N GLU A 203 -12.36 12.88 -38.62
CA GLU A 203 -13.56 12.78 -37.79
C GLU A 203 -14.43 11.61 -38.26
N ALA A 204 -14.73 11.51 -39.55
CA ALA A 204 -15.52 10.43 -40.13
C ALA A 204 -14.88 9.05 -39.85
N GLN A 205 -13.57 8.91 -40.00
CA GLN A 205 -12.85 7.68 -39.67
C GLN A 205 -12.94 7.33 -38.17
N ALA A 206 -12.75 8.30 -37.29
CA ALA A 206 -12.81 8.07 -35.84
C ALA A 206 -14.24 7.73 -35.38
N ARG A 207 -15.25 8.35 -36.01
CA ARG A 207 -16.65 8.02 -35.77
C ARG A 207 -16.99 6.60 -36.22
N THR A 208 -16.56 6.20 -37.41
CA THR A 208 -16.74 4.80 -37.86
C THR A 208 -16.09 3.83 -36.88
N GLN A 209 -14.86 4.07 -36.43
CA GLN A 209 -14.19 3.23 -35.44
C GLN A 209 -14.95 3.19 -34.11
N LEU A 210 -15.47 4.31 -33.64
CA LEU A 210 -16.32 4.36 -32.43
C LEU A 210 -17.54 3.48 -32.57
N LEU A 211 -18.26 3.61 -33.68
CA LEU A 211 -19.50 2.88 -33.94
C LEU A 211 -19.25 1.38 -34.11
N GLU A 212 -18.19 0.99 -34.79
CA GLU A 212 -17.76 -0.41 -34.93
C GLU A 212 -17.45 -1.02 -33.54
N GLN A 213 -16.69 -0.31 -32.70
CA GLN A 213 -16.39 -0.77 -31.33
C GLN A 213 -17.66 -0.97 -30.47
N LEU A 214 -18.64 -0.04 -30.57
CA LEU A 214 -19.92 -0.16 -29.86
C LEU A 214 -20.77 -1.31 -30.40
N ALA A 215 -20.74 -1.55 -31.72
CA ALA A 215 -21.46 -2.62 -32.40
C ALA A 215 -20.94 -4.02 -32.06
N ASP A 216 -19.71 -4.16 -31.59
CA ASP A 216 -19.17 -5.44 -31.11
C ASP A 216 -20.00 -6.03 -29.94
N HIS A 217 -20.76 -5.17 -29.26
CA HIS A 217 -21.58 -5.54 -28.08
C HIS A 217 -23.07 -5.17 -28.23
N ASP A 218 -23.51 -4.72 -29.41
CA ASP A 218 -24.91 -4.37 -29.70
C ASP A 218 -25.35 -4.82 -31.09
N ASP A 219 -26.10 -5.92 -31.15
CA ASP A 219 -26.64 -6.49 -32.40
C ASP A 219 -27.51 -5.50 -33.17
N THR A 220 -28.26 -4.64 -32.47
CA THR A 220 -29.12 -3.66 -33.10
C THR A 220 -28.31 -2.57 -33.79
N LEU A 221 -27.25 -2.09 -33.12
CA LEU A 221 -26.33 -1.12 -33.70
C LEU A 221 -25.56 -1.73 -34.88
N LEU A 222 -25.15 -3.01 -34.75
CA LEU A 222 -24.49 -3.74 -35.84
C LEU A 222 -25.39 -3.85 -37.07
N GLU A 223 -26.67 -4.19 -36.91
CA GLU A 223 -27.65 -4.26 -38.01
C GLU A 223 -27.84 -2.88 -38.71
N GLN A 224 -27.95 -1.80 -37.94
CA GLN A 224 -28.04 -0.44 -38.47
C GLN A 224 -26.81 -0.08 -39.32
N LEU A 225 -25.60 -0.38 -38.82
CA LEU A 225 -24.38 -0.11 -39.56
C LEU A 225 -24.24 -0.93 -40.85
N LEU A 226 -24.69 -2.20 -40.81
CA LEU A 226 -24.73 -3.05 -42.02
C LEU A 226 -25.74 -2.58 -43.07
N MET A 227 -26.74 -1.83 -42.67
CA MET A 227 -27.77 -1.23 -43.55
C MET A 227 -27.41 0.20 -43.99
N ASP A 228 -26.18 0.71 -43.69
CA ASP A 228 -25.73 2.08 -43.89
C ASP A 228 -26.65 3.14 -43.24
N GLU A 229 -27.33 2.76 -42.13
CA GLU A 229 -28.14 3.69 -41.36
C GLU A 229 -27.28 4.47 -40.35
N VAL A 230 -27.57 5.77 -40.20
CA VAL A 230 -26.84 6.61 -39.20
C VAL A 230 -27.55 6.50 -37.85
N PRO A 231 -26.87 5.93 -36.83
CA PRO A 231 -27.47 5.82 -35.50
C PRO A 231 -27.77 7.19 -34.88
N GLU A 232 -28.87 7.28 -34.15
CA GLU A 232 -29.19 8.49 -33.39
C GLU A 232 -28.18 8.69 -32.23
N SER A 233 -27.86 9.94 -31.94
CA SER A 233 -26.96 10.27 -30.82
C SER A 233 -27.41 9.67 -29.48
N GLY A 234 -28.73 9.52 -29.28
CA GLY A 234 -29.29 8.90 -28.07
C GLY A 234 -28.88 7.44 -27.89
N THR A 235 -28.89 6.65 -28.98
CA THR A 235 -28.45 5.25 -29.01
C THR A 235 -26.97 5.16 -28.68
N ILE A 236 -26.15 5.97 -29.32
CA ILE A 236 -24.69 6.00 -29.07
C ILE A 236 -24.38 6.27 -27.58
N PHE A 237 -25.06 7.23 -26.96
CA PHE A 237 -24.85 7.51 -25.52
C PHE A 237 -25.41 6.42 -24.61
N ALA A 238 -26.46 5.72 -24.99
CA ALA A 238 -26.96 4.57 -24.25
C ALA A 238 -25.95 3.41 -24.27
N ASP A 239 -25.35 3.13 -25.44
CA ASP A 239 -24.31 2.11 -25.58
C ASP A 239 -23.05 2.47 -24.84
N LEU A 240 -22.56 3.69 -24.94
CA LEU A 240 -21.41 4.17 -24.17
C LEU A 240 -21.62 4.04 -22.66
N LYS A 241 -22.85 4.29 -22.17
CA LYS A 241 -23.20 4.09 -20.76
C LYS A 241 -23.16 2.61 -20.40
N ARG A 242 -23.75 1.75 -21.24
CA ARG A 242 -23.75 0.29 -21.03
C ARG A 242 -22.33 -0.24 -21.01
N GLU A 243 -21.52 0.08 -22.01
CA GLU A 243 -20.12 -0.38 -22.09
C GLU A 243 -19.27 0.07 -20.91
N THR A 244 -19.44 1.32 -20.47
CA THR A 244 -18.78 1.82 -19.27
C THR A 244 -19.24 1.04 -18.03
N SER A 245 -20.55 0.81 -17.87
CA SER A 245 -21.12 0.11 -16.71
C SER A 245 -20.70 -1.36 -16.62
N ASP A 246 -20.56 -2.02 -17.77
CA ASP A 246 -20.25 -3.43 -17.90
C ASP A 246 -18.77 -3.71 -18.11
N ASN A 247 -17.92 -2.67 -18.06
CA ASN A 247 -16.48 -2.72 -18.34
C ASN A 247 -16.10 -3.32 -19.70
N LEU A 248 -16.93 -3.10 -20.72
CA LEU A 248 -16.69 -3.59 -22.09
C LEU A 248 -15.77 -2.64 -22.89
N GLY A 249 -15.75 -1.36 -22.54
CA GLY A 249 -14.92 -0.35 -23.16
C GLY A 249 -14.56 0.78 -22.21
N VAL A 250 -13.38 1.37 -22.39
CA VAL A 250 -12.87 2.46 -21.55
C VAL A 250 -12.84 3.76 -22.36
N SER A 251 -13.81 4.63 -22.09
CA SER A 251 -13.90 5.95 -22.74
C SER A 251 -12.69 6.83 -22.39
N VAL A 252 -12.05 7.42 -23.39
CA VAL A 252 -10.91 8.32 -23.20
C VAL A 252 -11.30 9.75 -23.54
N LEU A 253 -11.22 10.62 -22.54
CA LEU A 253 -11.41 12.06 -22.63
C LEU A 253 -10.09 12.77 -22.35
N PHE A 254 -9.94 14.00 -22.83
CA PHE A 254 -8.77 14.80 -22.49
C PHE A 254 -9.10 16.26 -22.18
N GLY A 255 -8.20 16.90 -21.45
CA GLY A 255 -8.34 18.28 -21.04
C GLY A 255 -7.16 18.80 -20.25
N SER A 256 -7.35 19.93 -19.61
CA SER A 256 -6.38 20.54 -18.69
C SER A 256 -7.11 21.02 -17.44
N ALA A 257 -6.90 20.35 -16.31
CA ALA A 257 -7.47 20.75 -15.04
C ALA A 257 -7.03 22.17 -14.64
N HIS A 258 -5.77 22.50 -14.89
CA HIS A 258 -5.22 23.83 -14.61
C HIS A 258 -5.92 24.93 -15.41
N ASN A 259 -6.09 24.73 -16.71
CA ASN A 259 -6.70 25.69 -17.63
C ASN A 259 -8.24 25.56 -17.69
N ARG A 260 -8.82 24.57 -17.02
CA ARG A 260 -10.25 24.22 -17.04
C ARG A 260 -10.75 23.76 -18.42
N TRP A 261 -9.85 23.29 -19.27
CA TRP A 261 -10.20 22.79 -20.60
C TRP A 261 -10.76 21.36 -20.51
N GLY A 262 -11.82 21.10 -21.25
CA GLY A 262 -12.45 19.78 -21.27
C GLY A 262 -13.29 19.41 -20.01
N ILE A 263 -13.23 20.21 -18.92
CA ILE A 263 -13.91 19.89 -17.65
C ILE A 263 -15.43 19.82 -17.80
N GLY A 264 -16.03 20.77 -18.54
CA GLY A 264 -17.48 20.74 -18.83
C GLY A 264 -17.90 19.51 -19.63
N ARG A 265 -17.03 18.98 -20.51
CA ARG A 265 -17.31 17.72 -21.23
C ARG A 265 -17.22 16.52 -20.31
N LEU A 266 -16.24 16.50 -19.41
CA LEU A 266 -16.11 15.46 -18.39
C LEU A 266 -17.32 15.46 -17.45
N LEU A 267 -17.77 16.62 -16.95
CA LEU A 267 -19.00 16.71 -16.13
C LEU A 267 -20.24 16.17 -16.85
N LYS A 268 -20.37 16.41 -18.16
CA LYS A 268 -21.45 15.84 -18.97
C LYS A 268 -21.31 14.32 -19.09
N ALA A 269 -20.11 13.80 -19.31
CA ALA A 269 -19.85 12.36 -19.34
C ALA A 269 -20.22 11.70 -17.99
N LEU A 270 -19.78 12.27 -16.88
CA LEU A 270 -20.15 11.78 -15.53
C LEU A 270 -21.65 11.77 -15.32
N ARG A 271 -22.35 12.82 -15.78
CA ARG A 271 -23.81 12.89 -15.64
C ARG A 271 -24.55 11.83 -16.47
N HIS A 272 -24.11 11.57 -17.69
CA HIS A 272 -24.83 10.73 -18.64
C HIS A 272 -24.37 9.27 -18.65
N GLU A 273 -23.11 9.01 -18.37
CA GLU A 273 -22.47 7.72 -18.58
C GLU A 273 -22.08 7.02 -17.25
N ALA A 274 -21.83 7.77 -16.15
CA ALA A 274 -21.52 7.15 -14.88
C ALA A 274 -22.68 6.29 -14.35
N PRO A 275 -22.43 5.04 -13.94
CA PRO A 275 -23.42 4.20 -13.26
C PRO A 275 -23.96 4.87 -11.99
N GLY A 276 -25.13 4.46 -11.55
CA GLY A 276 -25.69 4.89 -10.27
C GLY A 276 -25.29 3.96 -9.12
N PRO A 277 -25.59 4.34 -7.87
CA PRO A 277 -25.28 3.54 -6.68
C PRO A 277 -25.99 2.16 -6.68
N GLU A 278 -27.05 1.98 -7.47
CA GLU A 278 -27.75 0.70 -7.63
C GLU A 278 -26.88 -0.32 -8.38
N ALA A 279 -26.12 0.11 -9.38
CA ALA A 279 -25.19 -0.75 -10.11
C ALA A 279 -24.06 -1.23 -9.18
N THR A 280 -23.54 -0.33 -8.33
CA THR A 280 -22.55 -0.69 -7.31
C THR A 280 -23.13 -1.63 -6.26
N ALA A 281 -24.38 -1.42 -5.81
CA ALA A 281 -25.06 -2.34 -4.90
C ALA A 281 -25.13 -3.74 -5.50
N SER A 282 -25.52 -3.85 -6.78
CA SER A 282 -25.56 -5.12 -7.50
C SER A 282 -24.16 -5.77 -7.61
N ARG A 283 -23.14 -5.01 -8.02
CA ARG A 283 -21.76 -5.48 -8.12
C ARG A 283 -21.22 -6.03 -6.80
N LEU A 284 -21.55 -5.39 -5.68
CA LEU A 284 -21.08 -5.75 -4.35
C LEU A 284 -22.02 -6.74 -3.61
N GLY A 285 -23.15 -7.13 -4.20
CA GLY A 285 -24.12 -8.04 -3.59
C GLY A 285 -24.87 -7.43 -2.39
N VAL A 286 -25.10 -6.11 -2.40
CA VAL A 286 -25.85 -5.40 -1.34
C VAL A 286 -27.33 -5.45 -1.63
N GLU A 287 -28.08 -6.21 -0.84
CA GLU A 287 -29.53 -6.43 -1.02
C GLU A 287 -30.41 -5.48 -0.16
N ALA A 288 -29.83 -4.85 0.84
CA ALA A 288 -30.52 -3.97 1.79
C ALA A 288 -29.62 -2.81 2.23
N PRO A 289 -30.19 -1.70 2.77
CA PRO A 289 -29.41 -0.56 3.22
C PRO A 289 -28.29 -0.93 4.17
N ALA A 290 -27.08 -0.58 3.82
CA ALA A 290 -25.87 -0.82 4.60
C ALA A 290 -24.86 0.34 4.44
N LEU A 291 -23.98 0.48 5.43
CA LEU A 291 -22.81 1.34 5.35
C LEU A 291 -21.56 0.47 5.14
N TYR A 292 -20.70 0.84 4.22
CA TYR A 292 -19.38 0.28 4.11
C TYR A 292 -18.35 1.24 4.70
N ALA A 293 -17.76 0.89 5.83
CA ALA A 293 -16.71 1.67 6.49
C ALA A 293 -15.38 1.46 5.77
N PHE A 294 -14.95 2.44 4.97
CA PHE A 294 -13.73 2.29 4.17
C PHE A 294 -12.47 2.88 4.83
N LYS A 295 -12.62 3.78 5.82
CA LYS A 295 -11.50 4.39 6.53
C LYS A 295 -11.89 4.74 7.96
N ILE A 296 -10.94 4.54 8.89
CA ILE A 296 -11.03 5.10 10.25
C ILE A 296 -10.19 6.37 10.30
N PHE A 297 -10.69 7.35 11.04
CA PHE A 297 -10.06 8.63 11.19
C PHE A 297 -10.23 9.16 12.62
N HIS A 298 -9.16 9.67 13.22
CA HIS A 298 -9.18 10.27 14.55
C HIS A 298 -9.14 11.80 14.43
N GLY A 299 -10.31 12.44 14.49
CA GLY A 299 -10.46 13.90 14.38
C GLY A 299 -10.43 14.57 15.73
N GLY A 300 -9.41 15.37 16.03
CA GLY A 300 -9.28 16.28 17.19
C GLY A 300 -10.38 16.21 18.26
N SER A 301 -11.29 17.19 18.27
CA SER A 301 -12.39 17.29 19.24
C SER A 301 -13.56 16.31 18.97
N VAL A 302 -13.68 15.78 17.76
CA VAL A 302 -14.80 14.88 17.38
C VAL A 302 -14.49 13.43 17.75
N GLY A 303 -13.25 13.10 18.03
CA GLY A 303 -12.81 11.77 18.41
C GLY A 303 -12.68 10.82 17.22
N ARG A 304 -12.97 9.54 17.45
CA ARG A 304 -12.89 8.48 16.44
C ARG A 304 -14.10 8.52 15.50
N LEU A 305 -13.85 8.56 14.19
CA LEU A 305 -14.83 8.57 13.13
C LEU A 305 -14.58 7.42 12.17
N ALA A 306 -15.65 6.80 11.67
CA ALA A 306 -15.58 5.88 10.53
C ALA A 306 -16.13 6.59 9.29
N LEU A 307 -15.31 6.75 8.24
CA LEU A 307 -15.77 7.19 6.93
C LEU A 307 -16.45 6.03 6.24
N ALA A 308 -17.71 6.19 5.88
CA ALA A 308 -18.52 5.12 5.33
C ALA A 308 -19.37 5.60 4.15
N ARG A 309 -19.61 4.70 3.19
CA ARG A 309 -20.52 4.89 2.08
C ARG A 309 -21.84 4.18 2.34
N ALA A 310 -22.96 4.86 2.18
CA ALA A 310 -24.30 4.26 2.19
C ALA A 310 -24.60 3.59 0.84
N ILE A 311 -24.99 2.34 0.86
CA ILE A 311 -25.29 1.54 -0.35
C ILE A 311 -26.58 0.74 -0.10
N GLY A 312 -27.42 0.61 -1.15
CA GLY A 312 -28.67 -0.17 -1.10
C GLY A 312 -29.85 0.56 -0.49
N GLY A 313 -29.69 1.82 -0.11
CA GLY A 313 -30.75 2.67 0.43
C GLY A 313 -30.28 3.63 1.51
N PRO A 314 -31.21 4.44 2.09
CA PRO A 314 -30.87 5.40 3.12
C PRO A 314 -30.57 4.72 4.47
N VAL A 315 -29.63 5.32 5.22
CA VAL A 315 -29.25 4.90 6.57
C VAL A 315 -29.38 6.09 7.53
N HIS A 316 -30.07 5.90 8.64
CA HIS A 316 -30.34 6.97 9.62
C HIS A 316 -29.37 6.94 10.80
N GLU A 317 -29.13 8.13 11.39
CA GLU A 317 -28.41 8.22 12.68
C GLU A 317 -29.17 7.41 13.75
N SER A 318 -28.45 6.86 14.69
CA SER A 318 -29.00 6.05 15.78
C SER A 318 -29.69 4.74 15.36
N SER A 319 -29.54 4.29 14.10
CA SER A 319 -29.95 2.96 13.70
C SER A 319 -29.10 1.89 14.37
N ASP A 320 -29.74 0.76 14.73
CA ASP A 320 -29.00 -0.41 15.18
C ASP A 320 -28.30 -1.07 13.98
N PHE A 321 -27.08 -1.57 14.20
CA PHE A 321 -26.32 -2.28 13.18
C PHE A 321 -25.69 -3.57 13.73
N LYS A 322 -25.41 -4.46 12.80
CA LYS A 322 -24.48 -5.57 12.97
C LYS A 322 -23.32 -5.40 12.00
N SER A 323 -22.10 -5.58 12.44
CA SER A 323 -20.95 -5.53 11.54
C SER A 323 -20.72 -6.87 10.85
N SER A 324 -20.00 -6.86 9.73
CA SER A 324 -19.58 -8.08 9.03
C SER A 324 -18.67 -8.99 9.88
N ARG A 325 -18.08 -8.46 10.96
CA ARG A 325 -17.27 -9.21 11.94
C ARG A 325 -18.09 -9.73 13.14
N GLY A 326 -19.41 -9.45 13.15
CA GLY A 326 -20.30 -9.92 14.21
C GLY A 326 -20.50 -8.96 15.37
N GLU A 327 -19.83 -7.81 15.40
CA GLU A 327 -20.06 -6.76 16.38
C GLU A 327 -21.45 -6.16 16.18
N SER A 328 -22.12 -5.79 17.26
CA SER A 328 -23.43 -5.15 17.22
C SER A 328 -23.38 -3.85 18.01
N GLY A 329 -24.08 -2.85 17.49
CA GLY A 329 -24.07 -1.53 18.11
C GLY A 329 -25.15 -0.62 17.56
N ARG A 330 -25.05 0.65 17.92
CA ARG A 330 -25.92 1.71 17.43
C ARG A 330 -25.08 2.79 16.77
N LEU A 331 -25.46 3.20 15.56
CA LEU A 331 -24.78 4.27 14.82
C LEU A 331 -24.86 5.58 15.63
N GLY A 332 -23.74 6.27 15.73
CA GLY A 332 -23.68 7.61 16.30
C GLY A 332 -24.21 8.66 15.33
N ALA A 333 -23.84 9.92 15.58
CA ALA A 333 -24.16 11.03 14.68
C ALA A 333 -23.46 10.86 13.33
N LEU A 334 -24.15 11.23 12.27
CA LEU A 334 -23.67 11.23 10.90
C LEU A 334 -23.24 12.65 10.49
N PHE A 335 -22.14 12.75 9.73
CA PHE A 335 -21.64 13.99 9.19
C PHE A 335 -21.30 13.85 7.72
N THR A 336 -21.66 14.83 6.90
CA THR A 336 -21.05 14.98 5.56
C THR A 336 -19.62 15.51 5.71
N VAL A 337 -18.75 15.17 4.74
CA VAL A 337 -17.34 15.56 4.77
C VAL A 337 -17.00 16.31 3.48
N GLN A 338 -16.37 17.48 3.62
CA GLN A 338 -15.89 18.30 2.50
C GLN A 338 -14.46 18.80 2.81
N GLY A 339 -13.46 18.08 2.36
CA GLY A 339 -12.07 18.28 2.80
C GLY A 339 -11.97 18.09 4.32
N ASP A 340 -11.56 19.13 5.03
CA ASP A 340 -11.45 19.16 6.51
C ASP A 340 -12.76 19.58 7.25
N LYS A 341 -13.79 19.96 6.48
CA LYS A 341 -15.06 20.43 7.05
C LYS A 341 -16.08 19.31 7.17
N THR A 342 -16.83 19.33 8.27
CA THR A 342 -17.94 18.40 8.51
C THR A 342 -19.23 19.15 8.83
N ALA A 343 -20.36 18.60 8.41
CA ALA A 343 -21.68 19.11 8.77
C ALA A 343 -22.60 17.96 9.19
N LYS A 344 -23.32 18.11 10.31
CA LYS A 344 -24.20 17.08 10.84
C LYS A 344 -25.40 16.85 9.92
N VAL A 345 -25.74 15.57 9.71
CA VAL A 345 -26.93 15.13 8.97
C VAL A 345 -27.68 14.07 9.78
N SER A 346 -29.00 13.94 9.58
CA SER A 346 -29.81 12.92 10.26
C SER A 346 -29.83 11.59 9.55
N GLU A 347 -29.55 11.59 8.24
CA GLU A 347 -29.48 10.38 7.41
C GLU A 347 -28.47 10.52 6.28
N ALA A 348 -27.93 9.40 5.84
CA ALA A 348 -27.14 9.25 4.63
C ALA A 348 -28.05 8.66 3.54
N GLN A 349 -28.20 9.35 2.40
CA GLN A 349 -28.93 8.83 1.24
C GLN A 349 -28.13 7.75 0.52
N ASN A 350 -28.80 6.97 -0.35
CA ASN A 350 -28.09 5.97 -1.17
C ASN A 350 -26.93 6.61 -1.95
N GLY A 351 -25.74 6.08 -1.79
CA GLY A 351 -24.50 6.58 -2.40
C GLY A 351 -23.75 7.62 -1.58
N ASP A 352 -24.34 8.26 -0.57
CA ASP A 352 -23.66 9.29 0.22
C ASP A 352 -22.45 8.73 0.98
N ILE A 353 -21.39 9.54 1.05
CA ILE A 353 -20.26 9.31 1.93
C ILE A 353 -20.46 10.15 3.20
N VAL A 354 -20.41 9.49 4.35
CA VAL A 354 -20.58 10.11 5.66
C VAL A 354 -19.50 9.67 6.65
N ALA A 355 -19.19 10.54 7.61
CA ALA A 355 -18.44 10.17 8.80
C ALA A 355 -19.41 9.77 9.90
N VAL A 356 -19.22 8.60 10.50
CA VAL A 356 -20.00 8.05 11.60
C VAL A 356 -19.23 8.22 12.89
N ALA A 357 -19.78 8.97 13.85
CA ALA A 357 -19.17 9.13 15.17
C ALA A 357 -19.55 7.97 16.11
N LYS A 358 -18.72 7.75 17.13
CA LYS A 358 -18.97 6.71 18.15
C LYS A 358 -19.19 5.32 17.54
N ALA A 359 -18.46 5.00 16.50
CA ALA A 359 -18.48 3.70 15.87
C ALA A 359 -17.42 2.77 16.53
N ASP A 360 -17.53 2.58 17.86
CA ASP A 360 -16.61 1.72 18.59
C ASP A 360 -16.79 0.26 18.11
N GLY A 361 -15.68 -0.44 17.91
CA GLY A 361 -15.66 -1.80 17.34
C GLY A 361 -15.82 -1.87 15.80
N VAL A 362 -16.08 -0.75 15.11
CA VAL A 362 -16.09 -0.71 13.64
C VAL A 362 -14.68 -0.54 13.10
N HIS A 363 -14.29 -1.35 12.14
CA HIS A 363 -12.98 -1.29 11.49
C HIS A 363 -13.11 -0.93 10.00
N ALA A 364 -12.04 -0.43 9.42
CA ALA A 364 -12.01 -0.21 7.98
C ALA A 364 -12.15 -1.56 7.24
N GLY A 365 -13.08 -1.61 6.29
CA GLY A 365 -13.49 -2.82 5.58
C GLY A 365 -14.78 -3.47 6.12
N ASP A 366 -15.35 -2.96 7.21
CA ASP A 366 -16.60 -3.51 7.75
C ASP A 366 -17.83 -3.02 6.96
N TRP A 367 -18.75 -3.94 6.74
CA TRP A 367 -20.13 -3.64 6.42
C TRP A 367 -20.94 -3.48 7.70
N LEU A 368 -21.82 -2.51 7.74
CA LEU A 368 -22.71 -2.22 8.87
C LEU A 368 -24.16 -2.16 8.38
N GLY A 369 -25.01 -3.01 8.89
CA GLY A 369 -26.43 -3.05 8.47
C GLY A 369 -27.28 -3.91 9.38
N ALA A 370 -28.59 -3.88 9.17
CA ALA A 370 -29.56 -4.65 9.96
C ALA A 370 -29.86 -6.05 9.39
N SER A 371 -29.48 -6.31 8.14
CA SER A 371 -29.81 -7.53 7.38
C SER A 371 -28.55 -8.32 7.04
N LYS A 372 -28.69 -9.33 6.16
CA LYS A 372 -27.55 -10.07 5.58
C LYS A 372 -26.58 -9.09 4.92
N LEU A 373 -25.33 -9.14 5.32
CA LEU A 373 -24.26 -8.30 4.81
C LEU A 373 -23.47 -9.02 3.71
N PRO A 374 -22.92 -8.28 2.74
CA PRO A 374 -21.99 -8.84 1.76
C PRO A 374 -20.71 -9.36 2.42
N PRO A 375 -19.91 -10.17 1.70
CA PRO A 375 -18.57 -10.52 2.15
C PRO A 375 -17.70 -9.25 2.25
N PRO A 376 -16.64 -9.28 3.09
CA PRO A 376 -15.64 -8.21 3.11
C PRO A 376 -15.04 -7.98 1.72
N VAL A 377 -14.76 -6.72 1.38
CA VAL A 377 -14.02 -6.41 0.15
C VAL A 377 -12.54 -6.72 0.39
N GLU A 378 -12.03 -7.73 -0.29
CA GLU A 378 -10.62 -8.10 -0.24
C GLU A 378 -9.78 -7.14 -1.09
N LEU A 379 -8.68 -6.67 -0.53
CA LEU A 379 -7.76 -5.77 -1.19
C LEU A 379 -6.33 -6.26 -1.03
N SER A 380 -5.58 -6.24 -2.12
CA SER A 380 -4.13 -6.40 -2.09
C SER A 380 -3.51 -5.08 -1.65
N LEU A 381 -2.87 -5.07 -0.49
CA LEU A 381 -2.14 -3.91 0.02
C LEU A 381 -0.67 -3.98 -0.42
N PRO A 382 0.00 -2.83 -0.62
CA PRO A 382 1.42 -2.82 -0.94
C PRO A 382 2.26 -3.40 0.21
N SER A 383 3.36 -4.07 -0.14
CA SER A 383 4.27 -4.68 0.83
C SER A 383 4.99 -3.62 1.68
N ARG A 384 5.24 -3.94 2.97
CA ARG A 384 5.89 -3.07 3.95
C ARG A 384 7.41 -3.28 3.90
N ASN A 385 8.06 -2.72 2.87
CA ASN A 385 9.48 -2.98 2.58
C ASN A 385 10.45 -2.12 3.37
N CYS A 386 9.97 -1.06 4.01
CA CYS A 386 10.80 -0.18 4.83
C CYS A 386 10.47 -0.34 6.31
N ALA A 387 11.50 -0.29 7.15
CA ALA A 387 11.37 -0.33 8.59
C ALA A 387 12.30 0.70 9.25
N LEU A 388 11.83 1.26 10.35
CA LEU A 388 12.62 2.12 11.25
C LEU A 388 12.50 1.58 12.67
N ALA A 389 13.60 1.43 13.35
CA ALA A 389 13.63 1.28 14.80
C ALA A 389 13.30 2.65 15.40
N ILE A 390 12.31 2.69 16.28
CA ILE A 390 11.81 3.96 16.86
C ILE A 390 11.82 3.91 18.37
N GLU A 391 12.13 5.05 18.99
CA GLU A 391 12.04 5.27 20.43
C GLU A 391 11.51 6.69 20.72
N PRO A 392 10.82 6.93 21.84
CA PRO A 392 10.43 8.27 22.21
C PRO A 392 11.68 9.14 22.48
N ALA A 393 11.69 10.37 21.99
CA ALA A 393 12.79 11.30 22.24
C ALA A 393 12.98 11.58 23.75
N ASP A 394 11.89 11.58 24.52
CA ASP A 394 11.86 11.67 25.97
C ASP A 394 11.07 10.47 26.54
N ARG A 395 11.66 9.74 27.47
CA ARG A 395 11.06 8.57 28.13
C ARG A 395 9.67 8.81 28.75
N LYS A 396 9.39 10.04 29.18
CA LYS A 396 8.07 10.42 29.70
C LYS A 396 6.95 10.31 28.66
N ASP A 397 7.29 10.33 27.36
CA ASP A 397 6.33 10.28 26.27
C ASP A 397 6.01 8.84 25.80
N ASP A 398 6.54 7.82 26.45
CA ASP A 398 6.37 6.42 26.05
C ASP A 398 4.88 5.98 25.95
N VAL A 399 4.09 6.30 26.98
CA VAL A 399 2.63 6.02 26.98
C VAL A 399 1.91 6.82 25.88
N ARG A 400 2.34 8.08 25.66
CA ARG A 400 1.76 8.93 24.59
C ARG A 400 2.11 8.39 23.21
N LEU A 401 3.34 7.93 23.01
CA LEU A 401 3.80 7.31 21.77
C LEU A 401 2.98 6.06 21.45
N SER A 402 2.84 5.15 22.41
CA SER A 402 2.05 3.93 22.25
C SER A 402 0.60 4.25 21.86
N GLY A 403 -0.04 5.20 22.53
CA GLY A 403 -1.40 5.64 22.23
C GLY A 403 -1.54 6.33 20.87
N ALA A 404 -0.54 7.11 20.45
CA ALA A 404 -0.52 7.77 19.15
C ALA A 404 -0.30 6.75 18.01
N LEU A 405 0.63 5.82 18.19
CA LEU A 405 0.89 4.74 17.22
C LEU A 405 -0.35 3.85 17.02
N ALA A 406 -1.03 3.45 18.10
CA ALA A 406 -2.25 2.66 18.00
C ALA A 406 -3.31 3.33 17.10
N ARG A 407 -3.49 4.65 17.23
CA ARG A 407 -4.41 5.41 16.40
C ARG A 407 -3.96 5.51 14.94
N ILE A 408 -2.67 5.76 14.71
CA ILE A 408 -2.12 5.85 13.35
C ILE A 408 -2.21 4.50 12.62
N LEU A 409 -1.91 3.40 13.30
CA LEU A 409 -2.03 2.04 12.75
C LEU A 409 -3.48 1.67 12.43
N GLU A 410 -4.44 2.19 13.19
CA GLU A 410 -5.86 2.02 12.89
C GLU A 410 -6.29 2.83 11.65
N GLU A 411 -5.73 4.04 11.46
CA GLU A 411 -6.01 4.87 10.29
C GLU A 411 -5.37 4.30 9.01
N ASP A 412 -4.17 3.74 9.11
CA ASP A 412 -3.36 3.28 7.98
C ASP A 412 -3.02 1.79 8.07
N PRO A 413 -3.72 0.94 7.32
CA PRO A 413 -3.50 -0.51 7.34
C PRO A 413 -2.20 -0.95 6.66
N SER A 414 -1.50 -0.06 5.97
CA SER A 414 -0.19 -0.34 5.35
C SER A 414 0.99 -0.15 6.30
N LEU A 415 0.75 0.32 7.52
CA LEU A 415 1.73 0.34 8.61
C LEU A 415 1.63 -0.93 9.47
N SER A 416 2.73 -1.32 10.10
CA SER A 416 2.75 -2.27 11.23
C SER A 416 3.79 -1.86 12.27
N LEU A 417 3.56 -2.28 13.50
CA LEU A 417 4.47 -2.10 14.62
C LEU A 417 4.81 -3.47 15.20
N GLU A 418 6.09 -3.76 15.31
CA GLU A 418 6.60 -5.03 15.80
C GLU A 418 7.64 -4.77 16.89
N GLN A 419 7.66 -5.62 17.93
CA GLN A 419 8.72 -5.65 18.91
C GLN A 419 9.69 -6.75 18.50
N ASP A 420 10.94 -6.40 18.19
CA ASP A 420 11.97 -7.40 17.92
C ASP A 420 12.46 -8.01 19.26
N GLU A 421 12.33 -9.32 19.40
CA GLU A 421 12.66 -10.01 20.64
C GLU A 421 14.17 -10.04 20.94
N ALA A 422 15.00 -10.00 19.91
CA ALA A 422 16.44 -10.11 20.03
C ALA A 422 17.12 -8.78 20.36
N SER A 423 16.72 -7.70 19.68
CA SER A 423 17.26 -6.35 19.86
C SER A 423 16.43 -5.51 20.83
N HIS A 424 15.23 -5.98 21.22
CA HIS A 424 14.23 -5.22 21.98
C HIS A 424 13.81 -3.91 21.33
N GLU A 425 14.08 -3.75 20.03
CA GLU A 425 13.69 -2.57 19.25
C GLU A 425 12.21 -2.60 18.90
N MET A 426 11.58 -1.44 18.99
CA MET A 426 10.26 -1.21 18.43
C MET A 426 10.41 -0.82 16.96
N ARG A 427 9.96 -1.68 16.03
CA ARG A 427 10.09 -1.51 14.59
C ARG A 427 8.79 -1.05 13.96
N LEU A 428 8.79 0.17 13.45
CA LEU A 428 7.70 0.70 12.62
C LEU A 428 7.98 0.34 11.16
N ARG A 429 7.08 -0.45 10.56
CA ARG A 429 7.18 -0.84 9.14
C ARG A 429 6.16 -0.08 8.30
N GLY A 430 6.56 0.26 7.10
CA GLY A 430 5.73 0.93 6.09
C GLY A 430 6.15 0.58 4.67
N VAL A 431 5.42 1.09 3.70
CA VAL A 431 5.62 0.75 2.29
C VAL A 431 6.97 1.25 1.77
N ASN A 432 7.32 2.50 2.09
CA ASN A 432 8.57 3.13 1.67
C ASN A 432 8.99 4.24 2.64
N ASP A 433 10.19 4.80 2.42
CA ASP A 433 10.75 5.89 3.23
C ASP A 433 9.85 7.12 3.34
N GLU A 434 9.19 7.52 2.23
CA GLU A 434 8.31 8.69 2.24
C GLU A 434 7.10 8.46 3.14
N HIS A 435 6.57 7.25 3.14
CA HIS A 435 5.47 6.83 4.00
C HIS A 435 5.86 6.92 5.48
N LEU A 436 7.01 6.37 5.85
CA LEU A 436 7.51 6.43 7.23
C LEU A 436 7.82 7.86 7.67
N LYS A 437 8.45 8.69 6.82
CA LYS A 437 8.71 10.11 7.09
C LYS A 437 7.41 10.89 7.31
N ALA A 438 6.37 10.67 6.50
CA ALA A 438 5.05 11.28 6.68
C ALA A 438 4.41 10.83 8.00
N THR A 439 4.52 9.55 8.35
CA THR A 439 4.03 8.99 9.61
C THR A 439 4.72 9.62 10.83
N LEU A 440 6.04 9.79 10.81
CA LEU A 440 6.80 10.46 11.88
C LEU A 440 6.42 11.95 11.98
N ALA A 441 6.22 12.63 10.85
CA ALA A 441 5.74 14.02 10.84
C ALA A 441 4.33 14.14 11.45
N LYS A 442 3.44 13.19 11.14
CA LYS A 442 2.08 13.09 11.70
C LYS A 442 2.11 12.87 13.22
N LEU A 443 2.98 11.99 13.73
CA LEU A 443 3.22 11.79 15.16
C LEU A 443 3.58 13.11 15.86
N LYS A 444 4.53 13.86 15.30
CA LYS A 444 4.99 15.12 15.85
C LYS A 444 3.90 16.21 15.79
N ARG A 445 3.27 16.40 14.63
CA ARG A 445 2.30 17.50 14.43
C ARG A 445 0.97 17.26 15.14
N ARG A 446 0.43 16.07 15.00
CA ARG A 446 -0.93 15.77 15.46
C ARG A 446 -0.99 15.34 16.92
N TYR A 447 0.02 14.59 17.36
CA TYR A 447 0.07 14.01 18.70
C TYR A 447 1.10 14.67 19.62
N GLY A 448 1.96 15.56 19.08
CA GLY A 448 2.99 16.25 19.85
C GLY A 448 4.05 15.32 20.43
N VAL A 449 4.28 14.17 19.77
CA VAL A 449 5.28 13.16 20.18
C VAL A 449 6.45 13.21 19.22
N GLU A 450 7.62 13.49 19.74
CA GLU A 450 8.88 13.44 18.99
C GLU A 450 9.54 12.07 19.15
N VAL A 451 10.01 11.51 18.05
CA VAL A 451 10.55 10.16 17.98
C VAL A 451 11.96 10.22 17.43
N LYS A 452 12.90 9.54 18.09
CA LYS A 452 14.20 9.20 17.52
C LYS A 452 14.04 7.94 16.70
N HIS A 453 14.78 7.83 15.61
CA HIS A 453 14.74 6.66 14.75
C HIS A 453 16.10 6.37 14.13
N HIS A 454 16.35 5.11 13.83
CA HIS A 454 17.52 4.61 13.13
C HIS A 454 17.13 3.39 12.27
N ALA A 455 18.07 2.91 11.44
CA ALA A 455 17.87 1.66 10.72
C ALA A 455 17.76 0.50 11.72
N PRO A 456 16.84 -0.46 11.55
CA PRO A 456 16.71 -1.62 12.45
C PRO A 456 18.01 -2.43 12.49
N SER A 457 18.30 -2.98 13.65
CA SER A 457 19.45 -3.88 13.83
C SER A 457 19.25 -5.14 12.99
N ILE A 458 20.32 -5.54 12.28
CA ILE A 458 20.33 -6.78 11.50
C ILE A 458 20.43 -7.99 12.43
N GLY A 459 19.64 -9.00 12.17
CA GLY A 459 19.58 -10.22 12.96
C GLY A 459 20.76 -11.16 12.79
N TYR A 460 22.00 -10.66 12.90
CA TYR A 460 23.19 -11.51 12.84
C TYR A 460 23.17 -12.60 13.90
N ARG A 461 23.76 -13.74 13.56
CA ARG A 461 23.95 -14.90 14.46
C ARG A 461 25.38 -15.38 14.38
N GLU A 462 25.78 -16.23 15.31
CA GLU A 462 27.05 -16.93 15.21
C GLU A 462 26.88 -18.43 15.37
N SER A 463 27.79 -19.19 14.80
CA SER A 463 27.85 -20.64 14.95
C SER A 463 29.30 -21.09 15.06
N ILE A 464 29.53 -22.40 15.19
CA ILE A 464 30.83 -23.00 15.38
C ILE A 464 31.25 -23.87 14.21
N ARG A 465 32.55 -24.05 13.98
CA ARG A 465 33.10 -24.86 12.88
C ARG A 465 33.63 -26.23 13.30
N LYS A 466 33.98 -26.39 14.56
CA LYS A 466 34.61 -27.61 15.06
C LYS A 466 34.05 -28.05 16.40
N PRO A 467 34.00 -29.36 16.68
CA PRO A 467 33.61 -29.86 17.97
C PRO A 467 34.66 -29.54 19.03
N VAL A 468 34.21 -29.31 20.26
CA VAL A 468 35.07 -29.06 21.42
C VAL A 468 34.45 -29.73 22.63
N THR A 469 35.32 -30.41 23.42
CA THR A 469 34.92 -30.91 24.76
C THR A 469 35.50 -29.98 25.81
N MET A 470 34.65 -29.53 26.74
CA MET A 470 35.04 -28.54 27.73
C MET A 470 34.48 -28.87 29.11
N LYS A 471 35.30 -28.62 30.12
CA LYS A 471 34.92 -28.71 31.51
C LYS A 471 34.55 -27.36 32.10
N GLY A 472 33.39 -27.23 32.66
CA GLY A 472 32.95 -26.03 33.39
C GLY A 472 32.79 -26.34 34.88
N ARG A 473 33.46 -25.54 35.73
CA ARG A 473 33.39 -25.73 37.18
C ARG A 473 33.04 -24.43 37.89
N HIS A 474 31.95 -24.49 38.64
CA HIS A 474 31.58 -23.43 39.56
C HIS A 474 31.87 -23.89 40.99
N LYS A 475 32.81 -23.23 41.67
CA LYS A 475 33.11 -23.47 43.09
C LYS A 475 33.23 -22.13 43.81
N LYS A 476 32.33 -21.87 44.75
CA LYS A 476 32.38 -20.67 45.60
C LYS A 476 32.17 -21.08 47.05
N GLN A 477 33.10 -20.63 47.91
CA GLN A 477 33.07 -20.86 49.36
C GLN A 477 33.07 -19.49 50.04
N SER A 478 31.97 -19.04 50.58
CA SER A 478 31.85 -17.79 51.32
C SER A 478 30.96 -18.06 52.54
N GLY A 479 31.59 -18.14 53.73
CA GLY A 479 30.99 -18.21 55.06
C GLY A 479 29.57 -18.74 55.20
N GLY A 480 29.31 -20.05 55.06
CA GLY A 480 28.00 -20.70 55.05
C GLY A 480 27.98 -21.90 54.10
N HIS A 481 26.82 -22.26 53.53
CA HIS A 481 26.74 -23.28 52.48
C HIS A 481 27.54 -22.89 51.25
N GLY A 482 28.49 -23.74 50.81
CA GLY A 482 29.22 -23.58 49.58
C GLY A 482 28.34 -23.73 48.32
N GLN A 483 28.88 -23.33 47.17
CA GLN A 483 28.28 -23.62 45.88
C GLN A 483 29.23 -24.48 45.05
N PHE A 484 28.77 -25.63 44.58
CA PHE A 484 29.58 -26.54 43.78
C PHE A 484 28.80 -27.13 42.64
N GLY A 485 29.30 -26.99 41.43
CA GLY A 485 28.83 -27.65 40.20
C GLY A 485 30.02 -27.88 39.27
N ASP A 486 30.12 -29.08 38.74
CA ASP A 486 31.20 -29.51 37.83
C ASP A 486 30.60 -30.32 36.70
N VAL A 487 30.76 -29.90 35.46
CA VAL A 487 30.17 -30.49 34.25
C VAL A 487 31.22 -30.61 33.16
N ILE A 488 31.10 -31.63 32.33
CA ILE A 488 31.85 -31.77 31.08
C ILE A 488 30.85 -31.88 29.97
N ILE A 489 30.93 -30.94 29.00
CA ILE A 489 30.12 -30.91 27.83
C ILE A 489 30.95 -31.11 26.57
N GLU A 490 30.35 -31.75 25.58
CA GLU A 490 30.84 -31.78 24.20
C GLU A 490 29.91 -30.94 23.35
N ILE A 491 30.45 -29.96 22.63
CA ILE A 491 29.71 -29.16 21.65
C ILE A 491 30.13 -29.56 20.24
N ARG A 492 29.18 -29.60 19.30
CA ARG A 492 29.46 -29.85 17.89
C ARG A 492 28.57 -29.00 16.99
N PRO A 493 29.05 -28.62 15.78
CA PRO A 493 28.22 -27.92 14.83
C PRO A 493 27.06 -28.81 14.35
N LEU A 494 25.92 -28.17 14.08
CA LEU A 494 24.77 -28.74 13.39
C LEU A 494 24.68 -28.24 11.95
N GLY A 495 23.82 -28.83 11.17
CA GLY A 495 23.43 -28.30 9.86
C GLY A 495 22.72 -26.96 9.98
N ARG A 496 22.81 -26.17 8.91
CA ARG A 496 22.22 -24.82 8.90
C ARG A 496 20.70 -24.86 9.09
N GLY A 497 20.18 -24.11 10.07
CA GLY A 497 18.76 -24.07 10.43
C GLY A 497 18.30 -25.21 11.37
N GLU A 498 19.20 -26.08 11.83
CA GLU A 498 18.86 -27.13 12.79
C GLU A 498 18.74 -26.63 14.24
N GLY A 499 19.15 -25.37 14.49
CA GLY A 499 18.93 -24.68 15.76
C GLY A 499 19.78 -25.21 16.92
N PHE A 500 19.16 -25.63 18.00
CA PHE A 500 19.82 -26.08 19.21
C PHE A 500 19.33 -27.47 19.65
N ASN A 501 20.27 -28.39 19.93
CA ASN A 501 19.96 -29.68 20.50
C ASN A 501 20.77 -29.91 21.80
N PHE A 502 20.14 -30.44 22.83
CA PHE A 502 20.78 -30.80 24.08
C PHE A 502 20.51 -32.28 24.42
N ASP A 503 21.60 -33.03 24.57
CA ASP A 503 21.55 -34.44 24.97
C ASP A 503 22.37 -34.69 26.23
N GLU A 504 22.10 -35.81 26.94
CA GLU A 504 22.88 -36.26 28.08
C GLU A 504 23.35 -37.72 27.89
N LYS A 505 24.58 -37.98 28.29
CA LYS A 505 25.22 -39.30 28.32
C LYS A 505 25.87 -39.56 29.67
N ILE A 506 25.19 -39.17 30.76
CA ILE A 506 25.70 -39.36 32.12
C ILE A 506 25.65 -40.81 32.52
N HIS A 507 26.78 -41.34 32.96
CA HIS A 507 26.91 -42.68 33.50
C HIS A 507 27.14 -42.67 35.02
N GLY A 508 26.62 -43.69 35.76
CA GLY A 508 26.88 -43.87 37.16
C GLY A 508 26.33 -42.82 38.12
N GLY A 509 25.43 -41.93 37.67
CA GLY A 509 24.85 -40.91 38.53
C GLY A 509 25.80 -39.77 38.90
N ALA A 510 26.81 -39.48 38.05
CA ALA A 510 27.80 -38.40 38.26
C ALA A 510 27.15 -37.03 38.44
N ILE A 511 26.02 -36.79 37.79
CA ILE A 511 25.13 -35.63 37.99
C ILE A 511 23.71 -36.18 38.28
N PRO A 512 23.06 -35.81 39.41
CA PRO A 512 21.68 -36.13 39.67
C PRO A 512 20.75 -35.59 38.57
N LYS A 513 19.79 -36.41 38.10
CA LYS A 513 18.89 -36.07 36.99
C LYS A 513 18.14 -34.73 37.17
N GLN A 514 17.81 -34.40 38.40
CA GLN A 514 17.12 -33.15 38.76
C GLN A 514 17.91 -31.88 38.40
N TRP A 515 19.25 -31.95 38.23
CA TRP A 515 20.09 -30.80 37.91
C TRP A 515 20.51 -30.70 36.40
N ILE A 516 20.21 -31.74 35.62
CA ILE A 516 20.49 -31.73 34.16
C ILE A 516 19.76 -30.58 33.45
N PRO A 517 18.47 -30.29 33.73
CA PRO A 517 17.81 -29.12 33.17
C PRO A 517 18.47 -27.79 33.52
N ALA A 518 19.08 -27.68 34.70
CA ALA A 518 19.81 -26.49 35.10
C ALA A 518 21.11 -26.30 34.28
N VAL A 519 21.79 -27.39 33.93
CA VAL A 519 22.95 -27.35 33.03
C VAL A 519 22.52 -26.87 31.66
N GLU A 520 21.45 -27.43 31.09
CA GLU A 520 20.89 -26.99 29.80
C GLU A 520 20.53 -25.50 29.83
N GLN A 521 19.89 -25.01 30.88
CA GLN A 521 19.57 -23.61 31.02
C GLN A 521 20.84 -22.74 31.05
N GLY A 522 21.90 -23.18 31.75
CA GLY A 522 23.18 -22.49 31.77
C GLY A 522 23.86 -22.44 30.39
N VAL A 523 23.75 -23.52 29.61
CA VAL A 523 24.22 -23.56 28.22
C VAL A 523 23.44 -22.54 27.35
N ARG A 524 22.11 -22.53 27.45
CA ARG A 524 21.23 -21.57 26.72
C ARG A 524 21.56 -20.14 27.11
N ASP A 525 21.80 -19.84 28.38
CA ASP A 525 22.21 -18.52 28.85
C ASP A 525 23.54 -18.06 28.22
N ALA A 526 24.50 -18.97 28.01
CA ALA A 526 25.76 -18.66 27.36
C ALA A 526 25.59 -18.42 25.84
N MET A 527 24.65 -19.09 25.21
CA MET A 527 24.35 -18.96 23.79
C MET A 527 23.69 -17.63 23.41
N LEU A 528 23.07 -16.93 24.37
CA LEU A 528 22.48 -15.61 24.10
C LEU A 528 23.51 -14.60 23.60
N LYS A 529 24.77 -14.74 24.04
CA LYS A 529 25.88 -13.89 23.63
C LYS A 529 27.16 -14.71 23.53
N GLY A 530 27.49 -15.12 22.31
CA GLY A 530 28.69 -15.90 22.03
C GLY A 530 29.94 -15.05 21.95
N PRO A 531 31.11 -15.63 21.56
CA PRO A 531 32.39 -14.93 21.53
C PRO A 531 32.49 -13.78 20.53
N LEU A 532 31.68 -13.75 19.48
CA LEU A 532 31.58 -12.63 18.54
C LEU A 532 30.54 -11.58 18.96
N GLY A 533 29.79 -11.87 20.04
CA GLY A 533 28.81 -10.97 20.62
C GLY A 533 27.38 -11.19 20.15
N PHE A 534 27.10 -12.20 19.32
CA PHE A 534 25.79 -12.50 18.77
C PHE A 534 25.20 -13.78 19.38
N THR A 535 23.92 -14.02 19.15
CA THR A 535 23.25 -15.25 19.58
C THR A 535 23.79 -16.44 18.78
N VAL A 536 24.18 -17.49 19.49
CA VAL A 536 24.71 -18.74 18.91
C VAL A 536 23.57 -19.63 18.45
N VAL A 537 23.68 -20.18 17.24
CA VAL A 537 22.71 -21.10 16.64
C VAL A 537 23.42 -22.29 15.99
N ASP A 538 22.66 -23.33 15.63
CA ASP A 538 23.12 -24.53 14.93
C ASP A 538 24.24 -25.27 15.71
N VAL A 539 24.00 -25.53 16.99
CA VAL A 539 24.91 -26.21 17.89
C VAL A 539 24.22 -27.32 18.66
N ALA A 540 24.79 -28.50 18.65
CA ALA A 540 24.41 -29.57 19.56
C ALA A 540 25.36 -29.60 20.76
N VAL A 541 24.81 -29.81 21.93
CA VAL A 541 25.52 -29.94 23.22
C VAL A 541 25.19 -31.27 23.83
N THR A 542 26.20 -32.05 24.21
CA THR A 542 26.04 -33.29 24.95
C THR A 542 26.70 -33.17 26.30
N LEU A 543 25.95 -33.33 27.38
CA LEU A 543 26.49 -33.43 28.73
C LEU A 543 27.03 -34.85 28.91
N ILE A 544 28.34 -35.00 29.01
CA ILE A 544 29.01 -36.30 29.02
C ILE A 544 29.45 -36.79 30.42
N ASP A 545 29.80 -35.85 31.30
CA ASP A 545 30.24 -36.20 32.67
C ASP A 545 30.14 -35.00 33.61
N GLY A 546 30.40 -35.19 34.88
CA GLY A 546 30.46 -34.16 35.90
C GLY A 546 30.69 -34.71 37.32
N SER A 547 30.56 -33.82 38.29
CA SER A 547 30.58 -34.23 39.71
C SER A 547 29.72 -33.30 40.55
N TYR A 548 29.22 -33.81 41.63
CA TYR A 548 28.45 -33.04 42.61
C TYR A 548 28.96 -33.23 44.05
N HIS A 549 28.65 -32.29 44.90
CA HIS A 549 28.89 -32.36 46.33
C HIS A 549 27.59 -32.47 47.11
N SER A 550 27.46 -33.43 48.01
CA SER A 550 26.19 -33.77 48.68
C SER A 550 25.56 -32.61 49.44
N VAL A 551 26.33 -31.62 49.87
CA VAL A 551 25.88 -30.45 50.65
C VAL A 551 25.88 -29.15 49.86
N ASP A 552 26.88 -28.93 48.96
CA ASP A 552 27.14 -27.65 48.34
C ASP A 552 26.61 -27.54 46.89
N SER A 553 26.07 -28.64 46.36
CA SER A 553 25.49 -28.64 45.02
C SER A 553 24.05 -28.15 45.02
N SER A 554 23.72 -27.34 44.03
CA SER A 554 22.39 -26.75 43.81
C SER A 554 22.10 -26.56 42.34
N GLU A 555 20.86 -26.33 41.99
CA GLU A 555 20.42 -25.98 40.63
C GLU A 555 21.19 -24.79 40.10
N LEU A 556 21.33 -23.71 40.90
CA LEU A 556 22.10 -22.53 40.51
C LEU A 556 23.57 -22.84 40.22
N ALA A 557 24.21 -23.70 41.04
CA ALA A 557 25.60 -24.08 40.87
C ALA A 557 25.83 -24.85 39.56
N PHE A 558 24.92 -25.74 39.17
CA PHE A 558 24.98 -26.45 37.90
C PHE A 558 24.63 -25.57 36.69
N ARG A 559 23.68 -24.64 36.82
CA ARG A 559 23.42 -23.63 35.80
C ARG A 559 24.67 -22.77 35.52
N LEU A 560 25.36 -22.31 36.56
CA LEU A 560 26.61 -21.54 36.41
C LEU A 560 27.74 -22.40 35.84
N ALA A 561 27.89 -23.67 36.24
CA ALA A 561 28.87 -24.58 35.68
C ALA A 561 28.61 -24.85 34.19
N GLY A 562 27.36 -25.07 33.75
CA GLY A 562 26.97 -25.23 32.38
C GLY A 562 27.28 -24.00 31.56
N ARG A 563 26.97 -22.81 32.08
CA ARG A 563 27.28 -21.52 31.44
C ARG A 563 28.79 -21.35 31.22
N ILE A 564 29.63 -21.62 32.25
CA ILE A 564 31.08 -21.53 32.16
C ILE A 564 31.60 -22.51 31.09
N ALA A 565 31.18 -23.78 31.14
CA ALA A 565 31.58 -24.79 30.17
C ALA A 565 31.30 -24.36 28.74
N MET A 566 30.09 -23.83 28.50
CA MET A 566 29.65 -23.40 27.17
C MET A 566 30.43 -22.18 26.69
N GLN A 567 30.66 -21.18 27.53
CA GLN A 567 31.41 -19.99 27.19
C GLN A 567 32.88 -20.34 26.77
N GLU A 568 33.54 -21.22 27.56
CA GLU A 568 34.91 -21.65 27.26
C GLU A 568 34.98 -22.56 26.02
N ALA A 569 33.95 -23.39 25.80
CA ALA A 569 33.85 -24.23 24.62
C ALA A 569 33.68 -23.39 23.35
N LEU A 570 32.74 -22.43 23.36
CA LEU A 570 32.51 -21.52 22.24
C LEU A 570 33.76 -20.73 21.85
N ALA A 571 34.53 -20.25 22.82
CA ALA A 571 35.79 -19.52 22.57
C ALA A 571 36.82 -20.35 21.79
N GLN A 572 36.77 -21.68 21.89
CA GLN A 572 37.69 -22.60 21.22
C GLN A 572 37.12 -23.26 19.97
N ALA A 573 35.82 -23.15 19.72
CA ALA A 573 35.09 -23.86 18.67
C ALA A 573 35.19 -23.20 17.27
N ALA A 574 36.03 -22.18 17.09
CA ALA A 574 36.18 -21.41 15.87
C ALA A 574 34.82 -20.81 15.43
N ALA A 575 34.29 -19.92 16.26
CA ALA A 575 33.06 -19.19 15.98
C ALA A 575 33.17 -18.43 14.65
N HIS A 576 32.03 -18.35 13.92
CA HIS A 576 31.91 -17.59 12.69
C HIS A 576 30.54 -16.89 12.62
N LEU A 577 30.51 -15.76 11.94
CA LEU A 577 29.33 -14.92 11.82
C LEU A 577 28.37 -15.44 10.74
N LEU A 578 27.09 -15.34 11.00
CA LEU A 578 26.01 -15.66 10.09
C LEU A 578 25.16 -14.40 9.84
N GLU A 579 24.87 -14.13 8.57
CA GLU A 579 23.98 -13.07 8.14
C GLU A 579 22.64 -13.64 7.66
N PRO A 580 21.49 -13.00 7.94
CA PRO A 580 20.22 -13.38 7.39
C PRO A 580 20.17 -13.06 5.90
N VAL A 581 19.68 -14.01 5.11
CA VAL A 581 19.44 -13.88 3.68
C VAL A 581 17.94 -13.88 3.44
N GLN A 582 17.48 -12.92 2.65
CA GLN A 582 16.09 -12.75 2.26
C GLN A 582 15.89 -13.25 0.83
N LYS A 583 14.79 -13.95 0.60
CA LYS A 583 14.29 -14.24 -0.75
C LYS A 583 13.44 -13.06 -1.20
N LEU A 584 13.83 -12.46 -2.32
CA LEU A 584 13.10 -11.37 -2.96
C LEU A 584 12.29 -11.88 -4.14
N VAL A 585 11.05 -11.38 -4.25
CA VAL A 585 10.23 -11.44 -5.44
C VAL A 585 10.00 -10.01 -5.91
N LEU A 586 10.68 -9.61 -6.96
CA LEU A 586 10.56 -8.25 -7.51
C LEU A 586 9.63 -8.25 -8.73
N VAL A 587 8.91 -7.16 -8.90
CA VAL A 587 8.03 -6.90 -10.04
C VAL A 587 8.41 -5.55 -10.63
N THR A 588 8.61 -5.50 -11.95
CA THR A 588 9.06 -4.28 -12.63
C THR A 588 8.57 -4.26 -14.08
N PRO A 589 8.38 -3.07 -14.68
CA PRO A 589 8.20 -2.98 -16.13
C PRO A 589 9.39 -3.59 -16.88
N ALA A 590 9.13 -4.33 -17.95
CA ALA A 590 10.16 -4.99 -18.77
C ALA A 590 11.26 -4.03 -19.25
N SER A 591 10.91 -2.76 -19.49
CA SER A 591 11.87 -1.68 -19.85
C SER A 591 12.88 -1.37 -18.72
N SER A 592 12.60 -1.75 -17.48
CA SER A 592 13.47 -1.50 -16.32
C SER A 592 14.17 -2.75 -15.79
N THR A 593 13.82 -3.94 -16.28
CA THR A 593 14.29 -5.25 -15.79
C THR A 593 15.82 -5.34 -15.70
N SER A 594 16.53 -4.94 -16.74
CA SER A 594 18.01 -4.98 -16.75
C SER A 594 18.62 -4.10 -15.66
N ARG A 595 18.09 -2.88 -15.46
CA ARG A 595 18.58 -1.96 -14.43
C ARG A 595 18.29 -2.46 -13.02
N VAL A 596 17.08 -2.99 -12.80
CA VAL A 596 16.65 -3.60 -11.53
C VAL A 596 17.51 -4.81 -11.19
N SER A 597 17.73 -5.73 -12.14
CA SER A 597 18.59 -6.89 -11.94
C SER A 597 20.04 -6.49 -11.60
N SER A 598 20.57 -5.47 -12.28
CA SER A 598 21.92 -4.94 -11.98
C SER A 598 22.01 -4.35 -10.58
N ALA A 599 20.98 -3.62 -10.12
CA ALA A 599 20.94 -3.08 -8.76
C ALA A 599 20.96 -4.18 -7.69
N VAL A 600 20.20 -5.26 -7.89
CA VAL A 600 20.19 -6.43 -7.00
C VAL A 600 21.54 -7.13 -6.99
N ALA A 601 22.14 -7.35 -8.17
CA ALA A 601 23.45 -8.00 -8.28
C ALA A 601 24.57 -7.19 -7.62
N SER A 602 24.54 -5.85 -7.72
CA SER A 602 25.53 -4.98 -7.06
C SER A 602 25.47 -5.02 -5.54
N ARG A 603 24.37 -5.49 -4.96
CA ARG A 603 24.11 -5.66 -3.53
C ARG A 603 24.30 -7.09 -3.04
N ARG A 604 25.28 -7.80 -3.57
CA ARG A 604 25.55 -9.22 -3.26
C ARG A 604 24.35 -10.15 -3.53
N GLY A 605 23.38 -9.69 -4.35
CA GLY A 605 22.19 -10.47 -4.69
C GLY A 605 22.50 -11.60 -5.66
N GLN A 606 21.98 -12.78 -5.38
CA GLN A 606 22.04 -13.96 -6.25
C GLN A 606 20.72 -14.11 -6.98
N MET A 607 20.74 -13.99 -8.31
CA MET A 607 19.55 -14.17 -9.14
C MET A 607 19.15 -15.65 -9.18
N LEU A 608 17.87 -15.94 -8.91
CA LEU A 608 17.29 -17.30 -8.98
C LEU A 608 16.54 -17.52 -10.28
N GLY A 609 15.83 -16.51 -10.76
CA GLY A 609 15.03 -16.58 -11.98
C GLY A 609 14.49 -15.23 -12.42
N MET A 610 14.10 -15.16 -13.69
CA MET A 610 13.49 -13.97 -14.29
C MET A 610 12.60 -14.40 -15.45
N GLY A 611 11.41 -13.79 -15.55
CA GLY A 611 10.48 -14.02 -16.65
C GLY A 611 9.32 -13.04 -16.65
N PRO A 612 8.44 -13.12 -17.66
CA PRO A 612 7.23 -12.32 -17.71
C PRO A 612 6.36 -12.54 -16.46
N ARG A 613 5.72 -11.47 -15.98
CA ARG A 613 4.73 -11.58 -14.92
C ARG A 613 3.39 -12.02 -15.49
N ASP A 614 2.84 -13.12 -14.98
CA ASP A 614 1.55 -13.65 -15.40
C ASP A 614 0.43 -12.61 -15.29
N GLY A 615 -0.37 -12.48 -16.34
CA GLY A 615 -1.48 -11.53 -16.44
C GLY A 615 -1.08 -10.04 -16.58
N TRP A 616 0.23 -9.72 -16.66
CA TRP A 616 0.74 -8.34 -16.76
C TRP A 616 1.61 -8.15 -18.00
N THR A 617 1.01 -7.79 -19.12
CA THR A 617 1.76 -7.55 -20.36
C THR A 617 2.79 -6.44 -20.19
N GLY A 618 4.05 -6.70 -20.59
CA GLY A 618 5.14 -5.74 -20.47
C GLY A 618 5.73 -5.59 -19.06
N TRP A 619 5.45 -6.56 -18.17
CA TRP A 619 6.02 -6.62 -16.82
C TRP A 619 6.77 -7.93 -16.60
N ASP A 620 7.86 -7.85 -15.85
CA ASP A 620 8.68 -8.99 -15.46
C ASP A 620 8.61 -9.24 -13.96
N ARG A 621 8.75 -10.51 -13.60
CA ARG A 621 8.96 -11.02 -12.25
C ARG A 621 10.39 -11.54 -12.14
N ILE A 622 11.08 -11.11 -11.09
CA ILE A 622 12.47 -11.47 -10.80
C ILE A 622 12.52 -12.11 -9.42
N GLU A 623 13.20 -13.23 -9.28
CA GLU A 623 13.47 -13.87 -8.00
C GLU A 623 14.97 -13.81 -7.70
N ALA A 624 15.32 -13.43 -6.47
CA ALA A 624 16.70 -13.32 -6.03
C ALA A 624 16.84 -13.61 -4.53
N LEU A 625 18.04 -14.01 -4.12
CA LEU A 625 18.46 -14.04 -2.72
C LEU A 625 19.36 -12.83 -2.46
N ILE A 626 19.16 -12.14 -1.34
CA ILE A 626 19.93 -10.97 -0.96
C ILE A 626 20.17 -10.97 0.56
N PRO A 627 21.38 -10.60 1.04
CA PRO A 627 21.58 -10.38 2.47
C PRO A 627 20.70 -9.26 3.01
N GLU A 628 20.13 -9.43 4.19
CA GLU A 628 19.25 -8.42 4.81
C GLU A 628 19.93 -7.06 4.96
N SER A 629 21.22 -7.04 5.22
CA SER A 629 22.02 -5.81 5.32
C SER A 629 22.07 -4.98 4.03
N GLU A 630 21.77 -5.58 2.89
CA GLU A 630 21.76 -4.93 1.57
C GLU A 630 20.37 -4.40 1.16
N LEU A 631 19.34 -4.63 1.98
CA LEU A 631 17.99 -4.13 1.72
C LEU A 631 17.86 -2.64 2.00
N ASP A 632 18.71 -2.08 2.86
CA ASP A 632 18.69 -0.65 3.15
C ASP A 632 18.91 0.18 1.88
N GLY A 633 18.01 1.13 1.63
CA GLY A 633 18.01 1.96 0.42
C GLY A 633 17.65 1.26 -0.89
N LEU A 634 17.42 -0.07 -0.90
CA LEU A 634 17.05 -0.80 -2.13
C LEU A 634 15.72 -0.29 -2.71
N GLU A 635 14.70 -0.07 -1.87
CA GLU A 635 13.39 0.45 -2.32
C GLU A 635 13.52 1.79 -3.05
N ALA A 636 14.28 2.72 -2.48
CA ALA A 636 14.50 4.04 -3.07
C ALA A 636 15.25 3.96 -4.41
N GLU A 637 16.24 3.06 -4.53
CA GLU A 637 16.96 2.80 -5.75
C GLU A 637 16.05 2.19 -6.83
N LEU A 638 15.29 1.15 -6.50
CA LEU A 638 14.34 0.50 -7.42
C LEU A 638 13.30 1.50 -7.94
N ARG A 639 12.77 2.34 -7.07
CA ARG A 639 11.83 3.40 -7.41
C ARG A 639 12.45 4.40 -8.40
N SER A 640 13.68 4.82 -8.18
CA SER A 640 14.41 5.71 -9.09
C SER A 640 14.64 5.07 -10.47
N LEU A 641 15.00 3.79 -10.52
CA LEU A 641 15.28 3.06 -11.75
C LEU A 641 14.02 2.76 -12.59
N SER A 642 12.86 2.70 -11.96
CA SER A 642 11.58 2.28 -12.57
C SER A 642 10.53 3.38 -12.61
N GLN A 643 10.87 4.62 -12.32
CA GLN A 643 9.92 5.73 -12.18
C GLN A 643 8.84 5.48 -11.11
N GLY A 644 9.18 4.73 -10.06
CA GLY A 644 8.26 4.42 -8.96
C GLY A 644 7.42 3.17 -9.14
N LEU A 645 7.65 2.37 -10.19
CA LEU A 645 6.82 1.22 -10.52
C LEU A 645 7.35 -0.11 -9.99
N ALA A 646 8.67 -0.27 -9.85
CA ALA A 646 9.22 -1.50 -9.29
C ALA A 646 8.86 -1.62 -7.80
N SER A 647 8.46 -2.82 -7.43
CA SER A 647 8.21 -3.21 -6.05
C SER A 647 8.83 -4.57 -5.78
N TYR A 648 8.99 -4.92 -4.50
CA TYR A 648 9.43 -6.24 -4.12
C TYR A 648 8.71 -6.72 -2.86
N GLU A 649 8.75 -8.02 -2.65
CA GLU A 649 8.42 -8.70 -1.41
C GLU A 649 9.68 -9.39 -0.91
N ALA A 650 9.91 -9.34 0.40
CA ALA A 650 11.06 -9.97 1.03
C ALA A 650 10.59 -10.92 2.11
N GLU A 651 11.11 -12.14 2.09
CA GLU A 651 10.84 -13.16 3.08
C GLU A 651 12.17 -13.79 3.52
N PHE A 652 12.31 -14.06 4.83
CA PHE A 652 13.49 -14.75 5.35
C PHE A 652 13.63 -16.13 4.71
N ASP A 653 14.81 -16.43 4.15
CA ASP A 653 15.11 -17.70 3.53
C ASP A 653 16.03 -18.56 4.41
N HIS A 654 17.23 -18.08 4.69
CA HIS A 654 18.20 -18.81 5.51
C HIS A 654 19.27 -17.89 6.11
N LEU A 655 20.08 -18.46 6.98
CA LEU A 655 21.32 -17.85 7.49
C LEU A 655 22.51 -18.29 6.64
N ALA A 656 23.27 -17.35 6.08
CA ALA A 656 24.49 -17.61 5.33
C ALA A 656 25.72 -17.19 6.10
N GLU A 657 26.86 -17.83 5.84
CA GLU A 657 28.12 -17.46 6.47
C GLU A 657 28.67 -16.15 5.91
N LEU A 658 28.93 -15.19 6.80
CA LEU A 658 29.57 -13.93 6.46
C LEU A 658 31.07 -14.01 6.77
N ASN A 659 31.91 -13.79 5.76
CA ASN A 659 33.35 -13.96 5.85
C ASN A 659 34.15 -12.67 5.55
N GLY A 660 35.41 -12.67 5.94
CA GLY A 660 36.38 -11.63 5.58
C GLY A 660 36.11 -10.26 6.20
N HIS A 661 36.49 -9.20 5.53
CA HIS A 661 36.43 -7.82 6.05
C HIS A 661 35.01 -7.38 6.47
N LEU A 662 33.98 -7.90 5.83
CA LEU A 662 32.58 -7.57 6.20
C LEU A 662 32.25 -8.15 7.58
N ALA A 663 32.64 -9.40 7.85
CA ALA A 663 32.42 -10.00 9.16
C ALA A 663 33.20 -9.24 10.26
N ASP A 664 34.47 -8.90 9.99
CA ASP A 664 35.32 -8.15 10.93
C ASP A 664 34.69 -6.79 11.27
N LYS A 665 34.15 -6.09 10.27
CA LYS A 665 33.47 -4.80 10.45
C LYS A 665 32.23 -4.93 11.34
N VAL A 666 31.39 -5.93 11.10
CA VAL A 666 30.17 -6.17 11.90
C VAL A 666 30.52 -6.49 13.36
N VAL A 667 31.52 -7.34 13.58
CA VAL A 667 31.97 -7.69 14.94
C VAL A 667 32.52 -6.46 15.66
N GLN A 668 33.32 -5.63 14.97
CA GLN A 668 33.90 -4.40 15.57
C GLN A 668 32.79 -3.39 15.93
N GLN A 669 31.79 -3.23 15.09
CA GLN A 669 30.64 -2.33 15.37
C GLN A 669 29.85 -2.80 16.59
N ASN A 670 29.58 -4.10 16.72
CA ASN A 670 28.88 -4.66 17.87
C ASN A 670 29.63 -4.50 19.20
N VAL A 671 30.96 -4.46 19.15
CA VAL A 671 31.83 -4.21 20.34
C VAL A 671 31.85 -2.72 20.72
N ALA A 672 31.75 -1.81 19.74
CA ALA A 672 31.77 -0.37 19.97
C ALA A 672 30.44 0.20 20.49
N GLU A 673 29.32 -0.45 20.18
CA GLU A 673 27.96 -0.12 20.66
C GLU A 673 27.42 -1.28 21.51
N PRO A 674 27.87 -1.45 22.76
CA PRO A 674 27.28 -2.47 23.63
C PRO A 674 25.85 -2.05 23.98
N SER A 675 24.89 -2.86 23.53
CA SER A 675 23.45 -2.75 23.80
C SER A 675 23.11 -2.73 25.30
#